data_620ddb8439ede33abddc538b4c34c71c
#
_entry.id   620ddb8439ede33abddc538b4c34c71c
#
_cell.length_a   1.000
_cell.length_b   1.000
_cell.length_c   1.000
_cell.angle_alpha   90.00
_cell.angle_beta   90.00
_cell.angle_gamma   90.00
#
_symmetry.space_group_name_H-M   'P 1'
#
loop_
_entity.id
_entity.type
_entity.pdbx_description
1 polymer ?
#
loop_
_entity_poly.entity_id
_entity_poly.type
_entity_poly.pdbx_seq_one_letter_code
_entity_poly.pdbx_strand_id
1 'polypeptide(L)'
;MHKKKLVIARAMKSALLLLGCSSLLLLSSCQPGKKPAQNQKTEQEPVAYADPFVGTGGHGHTYPGATVPFGMVQVSPDNGHFGWDYCSGYHYPDSTIAGFSVTHLSGTGGADGSDLLFMPFDGSRIDTSKGATYSHYSHKNESAEPGFYHVTLDNGISVDLTASARVAFYRYHFAQSDKPAVSLNLGYGNSDRPTGTYINEVNDTLVTGYRMSTGWARDQRVYFAAVFNKPIEKFVVSNKGHLLNDQKEAKGKYTHGYFIFGDLGDSPLLQKVAISSVSIDNAKENLSKEVPGWDFQNVRKAAYASWEKQLSKIEVTSDNVHQLRTFYSSLYHTMLAPTLFMDTNGQYQGADGKVHTAKGFTNYSTFSIWDTYRAEHPLFTLIEPNRVNDFVQFMLAFYHQYGLLPIWELWGNETNTMIGYHSIPIMVDAYFKGFRNYDVQEAFKAMKKSATEENGAVKLFNRYGYVPSDKVPESVSKTLAFAFDDWCIAQMAKALGKEKDYQLYSKRAEYFKNLYDPTTGFMRPKLSNGKWLSPFDPFAEPSNGRKRNYTEANAWQVLWYVPQNVPELEKLIGGREKFVKRLDTLFVKPPKIDEGGVPDMSGMIGEYVQGNEPDQQVPYMYDYAGAPWRTQAVTRTIVDSLYKDTPQGLPGNEDCGQMSAWYVFSALGFYPVNPDNGTFEIGSPIFPRAAIHLKGNKTFTVIADNVSKENKYIQSATLNGQTYDKPYITYQDIIKGGQLHFVMGPKPNKNWGSAKEDQPPIAAFNMSE
;
A
#
# COMPACT_ATOMS: atom_id res chain seq x y z
N MET A 1 -51.56 4.11 38.18
CA MET A 1 -51.95 4.16 39.61
C MET A 1 -50.68 4.16 40.44
N HIS A 2 -50.56 5.26 41.19
CA HIS A 2 -49.93 5.47 42.52
C HIS A 2 -48.41 5.21 42.64
N LYS A 3 -47.60 6.31 42.73
CA LYS A 3 -47.34 7.20 43.92
C LYS A 3 -46.58 6.45 45.00
N LYS A 4 -45.52 6.87 45.64
CA LYS A 4 -45.00 8.18 46.09
C LYS A 4 -43.63 7.93 46.73
N LYS A 5 -42.66 8.82 46.57
CA LYS A 5 -42.20 9.89 47.51
C LYS A 5 -41.41 9.40 48.70
N LEU A 6 -40.20 9.85 48.84
CA LEU A 6 -39.62 11.00 49.56
C LEU A 6 -39.15 10.66 50.99
N VAL A 7 -37.98 11.12 51.40
CA VAL A 7 -37.62 12.15 52.39
C VAL A 7 -36.24 11.85 52.99
N ILE A 8 -35.15 12.65 52.73
CA ILE A 8 -34.61 13.80 53.51
C ILE A 8 -34.20 13.38 54.96
N ALA A 9 -33.05 13.64 55.48
CA ALA A 9 -32.09 14.70 55.62
C ALA A 9 -31.29 14.52 56.95
N ARG A 10 -30.15 15.25 57.02
CA ARG A 10 -29.55 15.90 58.20
C ARG A 10 -28.83 15.03 59.24
N ALA A 11 -27.79 15.42 59.92
CA ALA A 11 -26.98 16.64 60.05
C ALA A 11 -25.75 16.33 60.91
N MET A 12 -24.67 17.00 60.68
CA MET A 12 -23.99 18.01 61.52
C MET A 12 -23.41 17.66 62.88
N LYS A 13 -22.19 18.17 63.03
CA LYS A 13 -21.52 18.78 64.23
C LYS A 13 -20.60 17.86 64.99
N SER A 14 -19.51 18.23 65.52
CA SER A 14 -18.70 19.42 65.87
C SER A 14 -17.52 18.84 66.65
N ALA A 15 -16.45 19.35 66.80
CA ALA A 15 -15.72 20.53 67.07
C ALA A 15 -14.48 20.24 67.94
N LEU A 16 -13.44 20.92 67.66
CA LEU A 16 -12.60 21.78 68.53
C LEU A 16 -11.64 21.20 69.55
N LEU A 17 -10.46 21.74 69.47
CA LEU A 17 -9.51 22.45 70.40
C LEU A 17 -8.31 21.59 70.79
N LEU A 18 -7.05 22.04 70.91
CA LEU A 18 -6.41 23.30 71.34
C LEU A 18 -4.89 23.28 71.05
N LEU A 19 -4.36 24.36 70.57
CA LEU A 19 -3.21 25.19 70.97
C LEU A 19 -1.89 24.59 71.40
N GLY A 20 -0.84 25.10 70.78
CA GLY A 20 0.54 25.18 71.30
C GLY A 20 1.39 26.10 70.44
N CYS A 21 1.54 27.37 70.88
CA CYS A 21 2.42 28.39 70.30
C CYS A 21 3.90 28.08 70.56
N SER A 22 4.76 28.37 69.56
CA SER A 22 6.05 29.04 69.82
C SER A 22 6.57 29.68 68.53
N SER A 23 6.79 30.96 68.62
CA SER A 23 7.35 31.88 67.65
C SER A 23 8.84 31.62 67.42
N LEU A 24 9.36 31.74 66.18
CA LEU A 24 10.66 32.37 65.90
C LEU A 24 10.80 32.74 64.40
N LEU A 25 10.93 34.02 64.24
CA LEU A 25 11.72 34.84 63.30
C LEU A 25 11.84 34.48 61.78
N LEU A 26 11.31 35.40 61.04
CA LEU A 26 11.50 35.68 59.60
C LEU A 26 12.95 35.82 59.18
N LEU A 27 13.32 35.08 58.12
CA LEU A 27 14.31 35.57 57.14
C LEU A 27 13.73 35.32 55.75
N SER A 28 13.38 36.41 55.07
CA SER A 28 12.97 36.43 53.69
C SER A 28 14.14 36.09 52.79
N SER A 29 14.09 34.96 52.08
CA SER A 29 14.88 34.76 50.85
C SER A 29 13.90 34.63 49.69
N CYS A 30 13.91 35.61 48.79
CA CYS A 30 13.28 35.54 47.49
C CYS A 30 13.91 34.40 46.70
N GLN A 31 13.20 33.29 46.53
CA GLN A 31 13.48 32.31 45.45
C GLN A 31 12.63 32.68 44.23
N PRO A 32 13.24 32.66 43.02
CA PRO A 32 12.47 32.88 41.79
C PRO A 32 11.44 31.74 41.62
N GLY A 33 10.22 32.12 41.26
CA GLY A 33 9.08 31.23 41.08
C GLY A 33 9.43 30.04 40.18
N LYS A 34 9.33 28.84 40.69
CA LYS A 34 9.22 27.65 39.85
C LYS A 34 8.00 27.81 38.95
N LYS A 35 8.25 27.93 37.63
CA LYS A 35 7.21 27.70 36.63
C LYS A 35 6.54 26.37 36.94
N PRO A 36 5.17 26.23 36.81
CA PRO A 36 4.53 24.94 36.93
C PRO A 36 5.21 24.01 35.94
N ALA A 37 5.57 22.80 36.38
CA ALA A 37 6.01 21.73 35.50
C ALA A 37 4.94 21.56 34.42
N GLN A 38 5.23 21.93 33.20
CA GLN A 38 4.50 21.46 32.05
C GLN A 38 4.58 19.93 32.15
N ASN A 39 3.42 19.28 32.30
CA ASN A 39 3.29 17.88 31.98
C ASN A 39 3.80 17.71 30.55
N GLN A 40 5.04 17.32 30.37
CA GLN A 40 5.50 16.75 29.12
C GLN A 40 4.68 15.46 28.95
N LYS A 41 3.59 15.51 28.18
CA LYS A 41 3.11 14.33 27.48
C LYS A 41 4.36 13.79 26.78
N THR A 42 4.87 12.65 27.18
CA THR A 42 5.82 11.89 26.40
C THR A 42 5.13 11.62 25.07
N GLU A 43 5.54 12.29 24.00
CA GLU A 43 5.10 11.95 22.65
C GLU A 43 5.43 10.48 22.45
N GLN A 44 4.42 9.70 22.06
CA GLN A 44 4.63 8.29 21.74
C GLN A 44 5.43 8.21 20.43
N GLU A 45 6.23 7.16 20.30
CA GLU A 45 6.97 6.87 19.06
C GLU A 45 5.98 6.70 17.88
N PRO A 46 6.28 7.16 16.66
CA PRO A 46 5.46 7.01 15.47
C PRO A 46 4.86 5.62 15.26
N VAL A 47 5.65 4.57 15.48
CA VAL A 47 5.21 3.18 15.32
C VAL A 47 4.06 2.80 16.26
N ALA A 48 3.96 3.42 17.43
CA ALA A 48 2.88 3.15 18.39
C ALA A 48 1.50 3.66 17.94
N TYR A 49 1.45 4.49 16.91
CA TYR A 49 0.20 4.95 16.31
C TYR A 49 -0.23 4.10 15.10
N ALA A 50 0.67 3.35 14.48
CA ALA A 50 0.33 2.50 13.33
C ALA A 50 -0.47 1.26 13.80
N ASP A 51 -1.65 1.10 13.23
CA ASP A 51 -2.56 -0.01 13.54
C ASP A 51 -2.71 -0.92 12.30
N PRO A 52 -2.14 -2.14 12.32
CA PRO A 52 -2.25 -3.08 11.21
C PRO A 52 -3.68 -3.55 10.89
N PHE A 53 -4.66 -3.31 11.77
CA PHE A 53 -6.06 -3.63 11.48
C PHE A 53 -6.75 -2.63 10.55
N VAL A 54 -6.20 -1.43 10.35
CA VAL A 54 -6.78 -0.46 9.40
C VAL A 54 -6.78 -1.06 7.98
N GLY A 55 -7.94 -1.06 7.33
CA GLY A 55 -8.12 -1.62 5.99
C GLY A 55 -8.36 -3.13 5.94
N THR A 56 -8.38 -3.84 7.07
CA THR A 56 -8.65 -5.29 7.11
C THR A 56 -10.13 -5.64 6.97
N GLY A 57 -11.02 -4.65 7.02
CA GLY A 57 -12.45 -4.79 6.79
C GLY A 57 -12.91 -3.93 5.61
N GLY A 58 -14.17 -4.07 5.22
CA GLY A 58 -14.67 -3.45 3.98
C GLY A 58 -13.90 -3.96 2.77
N HIS A 59 -13.46 -3.07 1.90
CA HIS A 59 -12.72 -3.39 0.66
C HIS A 59 -11.24 -2.96 0.71
N GLY A 60 -10.65 -2.77 1.90
CA GLY A 60 -9.24 -2.36 2.02
C GLY A 60 -8.25 -3.49 1.69
N HIS A 61 -8.63 -4.74 1.95
CA HIS A 61 -7.87 -5.97 1.65
C HIS A 61 -6.45 -6.00 2.24
N THR A 62 -6.24 -5.36 3.40
CA THR A 62 -4.99 -5.46 4.15
C THR A 62 -5.01 -6.65 5.11
N TYR A 63 -3.87 -7.00 5.69
CA TYR A 63 -3.74 -8.08 6.67
C TYR A 63 -3.11 -7.57 7.98
N PRO A 64 -3.49 -8.13 9.16
CA PRO A 64 -3.00 -7.65 10.45
C PRO A 64 -1.71 -8.31 10.92
N GLY A 65 -1.16 -9.24 10.16
CA GLY A 65 -0.04 -10.09 10.55
C GLY A 65 1.30 -9.38 10.64
N ALA A 66 2.31 -10.13 11.10
CA ALA A 66 3.64 -9.60 11.34
C ALA A 66 4.51 -9.65 10.09
N THR A 67 5.14 -8.52 9.78
CA THR A 67 6.20 -8.38 8.77
C THR A 67 7.17 -7.28 9.18
N VAL A 68 8.31 -7.17 8.51
CA VAL A 68 9.21 -6.01 8.58
C VAL A 68 9.04 -5.16 7.32
N PRO A 69 9.46 -3.89 7.30
CA PRO A 69 9.35 -3.03 6.11
C PRO A 69 9.92 -3.73 4.87
N PHE A 70 9.10 -3.83 3.81
CA PHE A 70 9.46 -4.50 2.56
C PHE A 70 9.86 -5.98 2.71
N GLY A 71 9.40 -6.68 3.76
CA GLY A 71 9.81 -8.06 4.05
C GLY A 71 9.31 -9.06 3.01
N MET A 72 10.08 -10.15 2.80
CA MET A 72 9.69 -11.29 1.96
C MET A 72 8.63 -12.17 2.64
N VAL A 73 8.60 -12.14 3.97
CA VAL A 73 7.65 -12.88 4.80
C VAL A 73 6.59 -11.93 5.35
N GLN A 74 5.34 -12.31 5.20
CA GLN A 74 4.15 -11.70 5.79
C GLN A 74 3.40 -12.80 6.53
N VAL A 75 3.72 -13.00 7.81
CA VAL A 75 3.07 -14.06 8.60
C VAL A 75 1.80 -13.52 9.24
N SER A 76 0.65 -14.06 8.81
CA SER A 76 -0.68 -13.54 9.20
C SER A 76 -1.70 -14.65 9.35
N PRO A 77 -2.78 -14.45 10.12
CA PRO A 77 -3.92 -15.35 10.13
C PRO A 77 -4.63 -15.37 8.77
N ASP A 78 -5.14 -16.55 8.42
CA ASP A 78 -6.08 -16.79 7.32
C ASP A 78 -7.42 -17.20 7.88
N ASN A 79 -8.51 -16.56 7.44
CA ASN A 79 -9.87 -16.94 7.87
C ASN A 79 -10.34 -18.25 7.24
N GLY A 80 -9.76 -18.66 6.09
CA GLY A 80 -10.12 -19.89 5.39
C GLY A 80 -11.34 -19.75 4.48
N HIS A 81 -11.79 -18.54 4.22
CA HIS A 81 -12.81 -18.18 3.26
C HIS A 81 -12.18 -17.56 2.01
N PHE A 82 -12.94 -17.59 0.91
CA PHE A 82 -12.48 -17.08 -0.38
C PHE A 82 -13.50 -16.09 -0.94
N GLY A 83 -13.05 -15.17 -1.74
CA GLY A 83 -13.87 -14.15 -2.38
C GLY A 83 -13.20 -12.80 -2.37
N TRP A 84 -13.89 -11.79 -2.88
CA TRP A 84 -13.35 -10.43 -3.01
C TRP A 84 -12.78 -9.88 -1.70
N ASP A 85 -13.54 -9.92 -0.62
CA ASP A 85 -13.12 -9.33 0.66
C ASP A 85 -12.03 -10.14 1.39
N TYR A 86 -11.67 -11.34 0.87
CA TYR A 86 -10.64 -12.22 1.43
C TYR A 86 -9.35 -12.24 0.60
N CYS A 87 -9.11 -11.24 -0.27
CA CYS A 87 -7.92 -11.20 -1.13
C CYS A 87 -6.60 -11.26 -0.35
N SER A 88 -6.57 -10.72 0.88
CA SER A 88 -5.41 -10.78 1.78
C SER A 88 -5.35 -12.03 2.68
N GLY A 89 -6.32 -12.96 2.57
CA GLY A 89 -6.47 -14.11 3.47
C GLY A 89 -7.25 -13.81 4.76
N TYR A 90 -7.29 -12.56 5.20
CA TYR A 90 -7.97 -12.10 6.41
C TYR A 90 -9.03 -11.04 6.10
N HIS A 91 -10.21 -11.17 6.73
CA HIS A 91 -11.27 -10.16 6.69
C HIS A 91 -11.83 -9.93 8.09
N TYR A 92 -11.68 -8.72 8.63
CA TYR A 92 -11.98 -8.38 10.03
C TYR A 92 -13.38 -8.80 10.53
N PRO A 93 -14.49 -8.73 9.74
CA PRO A 93 -15.79 -9.18 10.23
C PRO A 93 -15.92 -10.68 10.49
N ASP A 94 -14.94 -11.51 10.08
CA ASP A 94 -14.94 -12.95 10.32
C ASP A 94 -14.56 -13.30 11.77
N SER A 95 -14.91 -14.50 12.20
CA SER A 95 -14.65 -15.04 13.53
C SER A 95 -13.99 -16.41 13.52
N THR A 96 -13.42 -16.79 12.37
CA THR A 96 -12.74 -18.09 12.19
C THR A 96 -11.29 -17.88 11.73
N ILE A 97 -10.39 -18.76 12.16
CA ILE A 97 -9.02 -18.86 11.70
C ILE A 97 -8.78 -20.31 11.24
N ALA A 98 -8.36 -20.47 9.97
CA ALA A 98 -7.94 -21.74 9.39
C ALA A 98 -6.47 -22.06 9.67
N GLY A 99 -5.68 -21.04 9.95
CA GLY A 99 -4.27 -21.15 10.27
C GLY A 99 -3.53 -19.83 10.06
N PHE A 100 -2.21 -19.92 10.05
CA PHE A 100 -1.30 -18.79 9.92
C PHE A 100 -0.28 -19.10 8.84
N SER A 101 -0.39 -18.44 7.68
CA SER A 101 0.50 -18.64 6.54
C SER A 101 1.61 -17.60 6.47
N VAL A 102 2.58 -17.77 5.57
CA VAL A 102 3.82 -16.96 5.55
C VAL A 102 3.87 -15.92 4.44
N THR A 103 2.93 -15.95 3.51
CA THR A 103 2.85 -15.01 2.38
C THR A 103 1.47 -14.42 2.26
N HIS A 104 1.38 -13.08 2.21
CA HIS A 104 0.12 -12.36 2.04
C HIS A 104 0.32 -11.16 1.12
N LEU A 105 -0.72 -10.82 0.36
CA LEU A 105 -0.79 -9.60 -0.43
C LEU A 105 -1.54 -8.51 0.36
N SER A 106 -1.13 -7.27 0.21
CA SER A 106 -1.78 -6.13 0.86
C SER A 106 -2.53 -5.29 -0.16
N GLY A 107 -3.85 -5.20 0.00
CA GLY A 107 -4.69 -4.28 -0.73
C GLY A 107 -5.02 -4.66 -2.16
N THR A 108 -4.65 -5.84 -2.62
CA THR A 108 -4.91 -6.26 -4.00
C THR A 108 -6.37 -6.69 -4.20
N GLY A 109 -6.94 -6.39 -5.36
CA GLY A 109 -8.24 -6.92 -5.78
C GLY A 109 -8.17 -8.37 -6.31
N GLY A 110 -6.97 -8.95 -6.39
CA GLY A 110 -6.69 -10.33 -6.77
C GLY A 110 -6.12 -11.12 -5.60
N ALA A 111 -6.63 -12.34 -5.39
CA ALA A 111 -6.16 -13.21 -4.33
C ALA A 111 -5.08 -14.16 -4.85
N ASP A 112 -3.99 -14.30 -4.09
CA ASP A 112 -2.93 -15.29 -4.29
C ASP A 112 -2.14 -15.43 -2.98
N GLY A 113 -1.20 -16.39 -2.87
CA GLY A 113 -0.39 -16.61 -1.69
C GLY A 113 -1.08 -17.42 -0.60
N SER A 114 -0.92 -17.01 0.66
CA SER A 114 -1.28 -17.81 1.85
C SER A 114 -0.55 -19.16 1.87
N ASP A 115 0.74 -19.13 1.51
CA ASP A 115 1.58 -20.33 1.46
C ASP A 115 1.93 -20.84 2.84
N LEU A 116 2.04 -22.17 2.96
CA LEU A 116 2.52 -22.84 4.18
C LEU A 116 1.59 -22.54 5.38
N LEU A 117 0.35 -22.99 5.30
CA LEU A 117 -0.64 -22.75 6.36
C LEU A 117 -0.34 -23.64 7.58
N PHE A 118 0.13 -23.03 8.68
CA PHE A 118 0.33 -23.68 9.96
C PHE A 118 -0.84 -23.45 10.89
N MET A 119 -1.28 -24.54 11.60
CA MET A 119 -2.35 -24.43 12.60
C MET A 119 -2.02 -25.25 13.84
N PRO A 120 -1.96 -24.65 15.05
CA PRO A 120 -1.82 -25.40 16.27
C PRO A 120 -3.14 -26.08 16.66
N PHE A 121 -3.06 -27.31 17.18
CA PHE A 121 -4.23 -28.11 17.57
C PHE A 121 -3.90 -29.13 18.65
N ASP A 122 -4.93 -29.80 19.22
CA ASP A 122 -4.74 -30.94 20.08
C ASP A 122 -4.49 -32.22 19.26
N GLY A 123 -3.30 -32.76 19.33
CA GLY A 123 -2.81 -33.92 18.58
C GLY A 123 -3.38 -35.27 19.02
N SER A 124 -4.31 -35.31 19.99
CA SER A 124 -5.00 -36.56 20.42
C SER A 124 -5.78 -37.19 19.28
N ARG A 125 -6.25 -36.38 18.31
CA ARG A 125 -6.97 -36.82 17.12
C ARG A 125 -6.55 -36.04 15.88
N ILE A 126 -6.07 -36.74 14.87
CA ILE A 126 -5.80 -36.18 13.52
C ILE A 126 -7.07 -36.42 12.67
N ASP A 127 -7.73 -35.33 12.26
CA ASP A 127 -8.85 -35.37 11.33
C ASP A 127 -8.40 -34.96 9.93
N THR A 128 -8.30 -35.92 9.02
CA THR A 128 -7.92 -35.68 7.61
C THR A 128 -9.12 -35.45 6.70
N SER A 129 -10.34 -35.61 7.20
CA SER A 129 -11.57 -35.52 6.39
C SER A 129 -11.98 -34.09 6.06
N LYS A 130 -11.53 -33.14 6.85
CA LYS A 130 -11.78 -31.71 6.66
C LYS A 130 -10.48 -31.04 6.23
N GLY A 131 -10.34 -30.65 5.00
CA GLY A 131 -9.09 -30.11 4.41
C GLY A 131 -8.39 -28.99 5.16
N ALA A 132 -9.02 -28.36 6.16
CA ALA A 132 -8.42 -27.43 7.11
C ALA A 132 -9.05 -27.61 8.49
N THR A 133 -8.25 -27.45 9.54
CA THR A 133 -8.72 -27.36 10.93
C THR A 133 -9.04 -25.88 11.19
N TYR A 134 -10.30 -25.58 11.52
CA TYR A 134 -10.71 -24.21 11.88
C TYR A 134 -10.79 -24.07 13.39
N SER A 135 -10.47 -22.88 13.90
CA SER A 135 -10.83 -22.47 15.26
C SER A 135 -11.57 -21.15 15.21
N HIS A 136 -12.55 -21.00 16.11
CA HIS A 136 -13.17 -19.70 16.33
C HIS A 136 -12.28 -18.84 17.23
N TYR A 137 -12.48 -17.54 17.16
CA TYR A 137 -11.82 -16.54 18.00
C TYR A 137 -12.69 -15.30 18.17
N SER A 138 -12.28 -14.41 19.05
CA SER A 138 -12.90 -13.10 19.25
C SER A 138 -11.86 -12.00 19.10
N HIS A 139 -12.20 -10.90 18.44
CA HIS A 139 -11.34 -9.71 18.35
C HIS A 139 -10.96 -9.12 19.72
N LYS A 140 -11.67 -9.47 20.80
CA LYS A 140 -11.26 -9.11 22.18
C LYS A 140 -10.00 -9.82 22.64
N ASN A 141 -9.69 -10.95 22.02
CA ASN A 141 -8.54 -11.80 22.31
C ASN A 141 -7.47 -11.71 21.21
N GLU A 142 -7.56 -10.68 20.36
CA GLU A 142 -6.67 -10.42 19.23
C GLU A 142 -6.01 -9.05 19.38
N SER A 143 -4.76 -8.94 18.99
CA SER A 143 -4.04 -7.67 18.94
C SER A 143 -2.93 -7.70 17.89
N ALA A 144 -2.66 -6.55 17.29
CA ALA A 144 -1.56 -6.37 16.33
C ALA A 144 -0.81 -5.06 16.59
N GLU A 145 0.47 -5.07 16.29
CA GLU A 145 1.31 -3.88 16.16
C GLU A 145 2.32 -4.12 15.01
N PRO A 146 2.91 -3.11 14.41
CA PRO A 146 3.90 -3.32 13.36
C PRO A 146 4.99 -4.33 13.74
N GLY A 147 5.06 -5.45 13.03
CA GLY A 147 6.00 -6.55 13.29
C GLY A 147 5.57 -7.58 14.33
N PHE A 148 4.32 -7.50 14.83
CA PHE A 148 3.80 -8.47 15.80
C PHE A 148 2.28 -8.65 15.66
N TYR A 149 1.83 -9.90 15.86
CA TYR A 149 0.42 -10.26 15.94
C TYR A 149 0.20 -11.27 17.06
N HIS A 150 -0.93 -11.18 17.75
CA HIS A 150 -1.36 -12.09 18.80
C HIS A 150 -2.82 -12.46 18.67
N VAL A 151 -3.16 -13.73 18.94
CA VAL A 151 -4.54 -14.16 19.12
C VAL A 151 -4.62 -15.32 20.13
N THR A 152 -5.70 -15.35 20.93
CA THR A 152 -6.09 -16.54 21.69
C THR A 152 -7.35 -17.13 21.07
N LEU A 153 -7.22 -18.36 20.60
CA LEU A 153 -8.28 -19.14 19.96
C LEU A 153 -9.27 -19.66 21.01
N ASP A 154 -10.50 -19.94 20.63
CA ASP A 154 -11.56 -20.43 21.54
C ASP A 154 -11.25 -21.81 22.15
N ASN A 155 -10.33 -22.57 21.54
CA ASN A 155 -9.81 -23.83 22.10
C ASN A 155 -8.74 -23.62 23.19
N GLY A 156 -8.45 -22.37 23.56
CA GLY A 156 -7.48 -22.00 24.60
C GLY A 156 -6.01 -21.93 24.14
N ILE A 157 -5.72 -22.17 22.86
CA ILE A 157 -4.35 -22.04 22.33
C ILE A 157 -4.11 -20.59 21.97
N SER A 158 -3.01 -20.01 22.49
CA SER A 158 -2.56 -18.67 22.07
C SER A 158 -1.44 -18.77 21.04
N VAL A 159 -1.46 -17.87 20.08
CA VAL A 159 -0.47 -17.76 18.98
C VAL A 159 0.07 -16.35 18.93
N ASP A 160 1.39 -16.23 19.02
CA ASP A 160 2.10 -14.99 18.76
C ASP A 160 2.96 -15.14 17.49
N LEU A 161 2.95 -14.11 16.67
CA LEU A 161 3.71 -14.05 15.42
C LEU A 161 4.64 -12.84 15.41
N THR A 162 5.86 -13.04 14.93
CA THR A 162 6.79 -11.97 14.56
C THR A 162 7.61 -12.41 13.35
N ALA A 163 8.37 -11.52 12.74
CA ALA A 163 9.14 -11.84 11.55
C ALA A 163 10.48 -11.09 11.48
N SER A 164 11.43 -11.67 10.76
CA SER A 164 12.51 -10.97 10.08
C SER A 164 12.19 -10.86 8.58
N ALA A 165 13.13 -10.40 7.77
CA ALA A 165 12.86 -10.20 6.34
C ALA A 165 12.47 -11.49 5.61
N ARG A 166 13.03 -12.66 6.01
CA ARG A 166 12.80 -13.94 5.32
C ARG A 166 12.37 -15.08 6.25
N VAL A 167 12.15 -14.77 7.55
CA VAL A 167 11.83 -15.79 8.55
C VAL A 167 10.61 -15.38 9.36
N ALA A 168 9.57 -16.20 9.32
CA ALA A 168 8.44 -16.12 10.25
C ALA A 168 8.80 -16.80 11.57
N PHE A 169 8.40 -16.22 12.68
CA PHE A 169 8.65 -16.76 14.01
C PHE A 169 7.35 -16.86 14.79
N TYR A 170 6.94 -18.08 15.13
CA TYR A 170 5.73 -18.41 15.83
C TYR A 170 6.07 -18.80 17.27
N ARG A 171 5.16 -18.41 18.21
CA ARG A 171 5.17 -18.87 19.60
C ARG A 171 3.77 -19.33 19.96
N TYR A 172 3.65 -20.61 20.34
CA TYR A 172 2.40 -21.24 20.71
C TYR A 172 2.37 -21.52 22.22
N HIS A 173 1.26 -21.19 22.87
CA HIS A 173 0.97 -21.59 24.25
C HIS A 173 -0.24 -22.50 24.25
N PHE A 174 -0.05 -23.72 24.72
CA PHE A 174 -1.08 -24.75 24.87
C PHE A 174 -1.52 -24.77 26.33
N ALA A 175 -2.70 -24.22 26.65
CA ALA A 175 -3.12 -24.03 28.03
C ALA A 175 -3.32 -25.33 28.82
N GLN A 176 -3.80 -26.40 28.18
CA GLN A 176 -3.95 -27.74 28.72
C GLN A 176 -4.06 -28.76 27.59
N SER A 177 -2.96 -29.30 27.12
CA SER A 177 -2.98 -30.38 26.14
C SER A 177 -1.87 -31.36 26.44
N ASP A 178 -2.25 -32.61 26.68
CA ASP A 178 -1.29 -33.72 26.84
C ASP A 178 -0.56 -34.05 25.51
N LYS A 179 -1.05 -33.52 24.39
CA LYS A 179 -0.51 -33.76 23.03
C LYS A 179 -0.54 -32.48 22.18
N PRO A 180 0.25 -31.48 22.54
CA PRO A 180 0.37 -30.28 21.73
C PRO A 180 0.85 -30.65 20.32
N ALA A 181 0.22 -30.05 19.31
CA ALA A 181 0.54 -30.38 17.93
C ALA A 181 0.41 -29.13 17.01
N VAL A 182 1.14 -29.17 15.90
CA VAL A 182 1.03 -28.20 14.81
C VAL A 182 0.82 -28.95 13.50
N SER A 183 -0.09 -28.50 12.68
CA SER A 183 -0.26 -28.99 11.31
C SER A 183 0.34 -28.02 10.29
N LEU A 184 0.79 -28.54 9.15
CA LEU A 184 1.19 -27.79 7.97
C LEU A 184 0.37 -28.27 6.77
N ASN A 185 -0.45 -27.41 6.23
CA ASN A 185 -1.23 -27.68 5.03
C ASN A 185 -0.55 -27.03 3.79
N LEU A 186 0.11 -27.85 2.98
CA LEU A 186 0.70 -27.41 1.71
C LEU A 186 -0.30 -27.42 0.54
N GLY A 187 -1.49 -27.96 0.76
CA GLY A 187 -2.58 -27.95 -0.20
C GLY A 187 -3.41 -26.65 -0.18
N TYR A 188 -3.24 -25.83 0.86
CA TYR A 188 -3.93 -24.55 1.01
C TYR A 188 -3.26 -23.45 0.18
N GLY A 189 -4.01 -22.48 -0.22
CA GLY A 189 -3.58 -21.24 -0.86
C GLY A 189 -4.79 -20.34 -1.09
N ASN A 190 -4.58 -19.04 -1.22
CA ASN A 190 -5.65 -18.07 -1.40
C ASN A 190 -5.99 -17.93 -2.89
N SER A 191 -6.91 -18.78 -3.37
CA SER A 191 -7.39 -18.84 -4.77
C SER A 191 -6.41 -19.41 -5.79
N ASP A 192 -5.18 -19.69 -5.43
CA ASP A 192 -4.22 -20.41 -6.25
C ASP A 192 -4.37 -21.95 -6.09
N ARG A 193 -3.71 -22.72 -6.92
CA ARG A 193 -3.78 -24.18 -6.92
C ARG A 193 -2.39 -24.79 -6.83
N PRO A 194 -2.13 -25.71 -5.89
CA PRO A 194 -0.85 -26.38 -5.83
C PRO A 194 -0.62 -27.25 -7.09
N THR A 195 0.54 -27.10 -7.68
CA THR A 195 1.02 -27.93 -8.80
C THR A 195 1.92 -29.06 -8.31
N GLY A 196 2.61 -28.84 -7.18
CA GLY A 196 3.46 -29.84 -6.53
C GLY A 196 3.78 -29.41 -5.10
N THR A 197 3.73 -30.36 -4.17
CA THR A 197 4.08 -30.17 -2.77
C THR A 197 5.03 -31.26 -2.29
N TYR A 198 5.91 -30.94 -1.37
CA TYR A 198 6.84 -31.86 -0.76
C TYR A 198 7.09 -31.46 0.70
N ILE A 199 7.13 -32.46 1.58
CA ILE A 199 7.46 -32.30 2.99
C ILE A 199 8.39 -33.44 3.40
N ASN A 200 9.42 -33.14 4.21
CA ASN A 200 10.38 -34.11 4.72
C ASN A 200 10.79 -33.77 6.15
N GLU A 201 10.62 -34.71 7.07
CA GLU A 201 11.21 -34.68 8.41
C GLU A 201 12.70 -35.04 8.30
N VAL A 202 13.58 -34.03 8.32
CA VAL A 202 15.04 -34.21 8.24
C VAL A 202 15.60 -34.81 9.54
N ASN A 203 15.07 -34.32 10.66
CA ASN A 203 15.32 -34.83 12.02
C ASN A 203 14.17 -34.43 12.93
N ASP A 204 14.28 -34.72 14.21
CA ASP A 204 13.23 -34.49 15.22
C ASP A 204 12.88 -33.02 15.47
N THR A 205 13.60 -32.06 14.89
CA THR A 205 13.31 -30.62 15.03
C THR A 205 13.22 -29.91 13.71
N LEU A 206 13.74 -30.45 12.60
CA LEU A 206 13.83 -29.79 11.30
C LEU A 206 12.95 -30.49 10.26
N VAL A 207 12.05 -29.74 9.68
CA VAL A 207 11.21 -30.13 8.55
C VAL A 207 11.48 -29.20 7.38
N THR A 208 11.62 -29.77 6.18
CA THR A 208 11.84 -29.02 4.95
C THR A 208 10.87 -29.43 3.86
N GLY A 209 10.74 -28.61 2.85
CA GLY A 209 9.90 -28.95 1.71
C GLY A 209 9.71 -27.80 0.75
N TYR A 210 8.66 -27.92 -0.06
CA TYR A 210 8.25 -26.88 -0.98
C TYR A 210 6.76 -26.94 -1.28
N ARG A 211 6.22 -25.80 -1.66
CA ARG A 211 4.93 -25.62 -2.31
C ARG A 211 5.14 -24.93 -3.64
N MET A 212 4.71 -25.57 -4.73
CA MET A 212 4.65 -25.01 -6.06
C MET A 212 3.19 -24.80 -6.41
N SER A 213 2.84 -23.65 -6.96
CA SER A 213 1.45 -23.33 -7.26
C SER A 213 1.30 -22.56 -8.58
N THR A 214 0.07 -22.44 -9.01
CA THR A 214 -0.38 -21.63 -10.14
C THR A 214 -1.68 -20.93 -9.78
N GLY A 215 -1.66 -19.64 -9.92
CA GLY A 215 -2.78 -18.75 -9.65
C GLY A 215 -2.66 -17.50 -10.49
N TRP A 216 -2.74 -16.37 -9.87
CA TRP A 216 -2.41 -15.07 -10.44
C TRP A 216 -0.93 -15.03 -10.83
N ALA A 217 -0.03 -15.44 -9.92
CA ALA A 217 1.32 -15.86 -10.28
C ALA A 217 1.27 -17.26 -10.93
N ARG A 218 1.70 -17.37 -12.19
CA ARG A 218 1.58 -18.62 -12.98
C ARG A 218 2.53 -19.73 -12.54
N ASP A 219 3.70 -19.39 -12.01
CA ASP A 219 4.75 -20.29 -11.54
C ASP A 219 5.33 -19.75 -10.22
N GLN A 220 4.59 -19.92 -9.14
CA GLN A 220 5.04 -19.55 -7.80
C GLN A 220 5.80 -20.74 -7.18
N ARG A 221 6.95 -20.45 -6.56
CA ARG A 221 7.81 -21.43 -5.91
C ARG A 221 8.17 -20.98 -4.51
N VAL A 222 7.71 -21.73 -3.52
CA VAL A 222 8.03 -21.50 -2.12
C VAL A 222 8.71 -22.73 -1.54
N TYR A 223 10.02 -22.68 -1.41
CA TYR A 223 10.82 -23.64 -0.66
C TYR A 223 10.89 -23.19 0.80
N PHE A 224 10.92 -24.13 1.75
CA PHE A 224 10.93 -23.77 3.16
C PHE A 224 11.84 -24.65 4.01
N ALA A 225 12.26 -24.07 5.15
CA ALA A 225 12.86 -24.77 6.28
C ALA A 225 12.12 -24.33 7.54
N ALA A 226 11.43 -25.28 8.20
CA ALA A 226 10.72 -25.07 9.46
C ALA A 226 11.46 -25.80 10.57
N VAL A 227 11.78 -25.10 11.67
CA VAL A 227 12.47 -25.67 12.81
C VAL A 227 11.72 -25.37 14.10
N PHE A 228 11.66 -26.38 14.99
CA PHE A 228 11.03 -26.32 16.31
C PHE A 228 12.07 -26.34 17.43
N ASN A 229 11.76 -25.68 18.56
CA ASN A 229 12.63 -25.67 19.74
C ASN A 229 12.47 -26.92 20.63
N LYS A 230 11.54 -27.80 20.27
CA LYS A 230 11.24 -29.08 20.96
C LYS A 230 11.24 -30.21 19.95
N PRO A 231 11.63 -31.44 20.35
CA PRO A 231 11.61 -32.58 19.44
C PRO A 231 10.17 -32.97 19.08
N ILE A 232 9.98 -33.31 17.80
CA ILE A 232 8.76 -33.92 17.27
C ILE A 232 8.75 -35.38 17.72
N GLU A 233 7.84 -35.74 18.60
CA GLU A 233 7.71 -37.13 19.08
C GLU A 233 7.09 -38.05 18.04
N LYS A 234 6.14 -37.47 17.25
CA LYS A 234 5.47 -38.20 16.17
C LYS A 234 5.21 -37.29 14.99
N PHE A 235 5.78 -37.65 13.85
CA PHE A 235 5.45 -37.04 12.57
C PHE A 235 4.48 -37.91 11.80
N VAL A 236 3.41 -37.30 11.26
CA VAL A 236 2.42 -37.98 10.43
C VAL A 236 2.21 -37.16 9.19
N VAL A 237 2.18 -37.81 8.05
CA VAL A 237 1.89 -37.14 6.77
C VAL A 237 0.65 -37.70 6.11
N SER A 238 -0.04 -36.87 5.35
CA SER A 238 -1.14 -37.29 4.47
C SER A 238 -1.00 -36.69 3.08
N ASN A 239 -1.62 -37.32 2.11
CA ASN A 239 -1.79 -36.77 0.77
C ASN A 239 -3.23 -36.99 0.32
N LYS A 240 -3.92 -35.93 -0.11
CA LYS A 240 -5.34 -35.96 -0.45
C LYS A 240 -6.22 -36.58 0.64
N GLY A 241 -5.94 -36.30 1.91
CA GLY A 241 -6.67 -36.82 3.06
C GLY A 241 -6.33 -38.28 3.44
N HIS A 242 -5.48 -38.98 2.69
CA HIS A 242 -5.04 -40.34 3.03
C HIS A 242 -3.76 -40.29 3.86
N LEU A 243 -3.81 -40.86 5.07
CA LEU A 243 -2.62 -40.98 5.93
C LEU A 243 -1.61 -41.92 5.31
N LEU A 244 -0.35 -41.52 5.35
CA LEU A 244 0.80 -42.32 4.92
C LEU A 244 1.54 -42.74 6.19
N ASN A 245 1.24 -43.96 6.68
CA ASN A 245 1.79 -44.46 7.91
C ASN A 245 3.31 -44.69 7.78
N ASP A 246 4.03 -44.35 8.83
CA ASP A 246 5.49 -44.58 9.00
C ASP A 246 6.37 -43.94 7.90
N GLN A 247 5.81 -42.92 7.20
CA GLN A 247 6.57 -42.14 6.23
C GLN A 247 7.16 -40.89 6.87
N LYS A 248 8.44 -40.60 6.60
CA LYS A 248 9.14 -39.36 7.01
C LYS A 248 9.08 -38.28 5.95
N GLU A 249 8.57 -38.61 4.77
CA GLU A 249 8.39 -37.65 3.69
C GLU A 249 7.14 -37.96 2.87
N ALA A 250 6.60 -36.94 2.22
CA ALA A 250 5.51 -37.09 1.26
C ALA A 250 5.67 -36.10 0.12
N LYS A 251 5.33 -36.55 -1.10
CA LYS A 251 5.29 -35.75 -2.32
C LYS A 251 3.92 -35.91 -2.98
N GLY A 252 3.34 -34.80 -3.41
CA GLY A 252 2.02 -34.83 -4.06
C GLY A 252 1.56 -33.44 -4.46
N LYS A 253 0.24 -33.25 -4.52
CA LYS A 253 -0.37 -31.92 -4.74
C LYS A 253 -1.04 -31.36 -3.48
N TYR A 254 -1.40 -32.24 -2.53
CA TYR A 254 -2.19 -31.87 -1.35
C TYR A 254 -1.59 -32.59 -0.13
N THR A 255 -0.29 -32.37 0.12
CA THR A 255 0.38 -32.97 1.28
C THR A 255 0.11 -32.13 2.52
N HIS A 256 -0.15 -32.83 3.64
CA HIS A 256 -0.24 -32.25 4.97
C HIS A 256 0.76 -32.92 5.89
N GLY A 257 1.43 -32.17 6.76
CA GLY A 257 2.24 -32.66 7.86
C GLY A 257 1.55 -32.38 9.19
N TYR A 258 1.68 -33.29 10.14
CA TYR A 258 1.20 -33.18 11.52
C TYR A 258 2.37 -33.47 12.44
N PHE A 259 2.75 -32.50 13.25
CA PHE A 259 3.88 -32.55 14.18
C PHE A 259 3.32 -32.64 15.59
N ILE A 260 3.45 -33.77 16.25
CA ILE A 260 2.97 -34.01 17.62
C ILE A 260 4.16 -33.95 18.55
N PHE A 261 4.04 -33.18 19.61
CA PHE A 261 5.07 -32.96 20.61
C PHE A 261 4.69 -33.66 21.92
N GLY A 262 5.67 -33.89 22.77
CA GLY A 262 5.46 -34.36 24.14
C GLY A 262 4.90 -33.26 25.04
N ASP A 263 4.71 -33.59 26.28
CA ASP A 263 4.28 -32.62 27.29
C ASP A 263 5.25 -31.43 27.35
N LEU A 264 4.71 -30.23 27.12
CA LEU A 264 5.46 -28.97 27.15
C LEU A 264 5.47 -28.31 28.53
N GLY A 265 4.63 -28.78 29.46
CA GLY A 265 4.34 -28.08 30.70
C GLY A 265 3.90 -26.64 30.40
N ASP A 266 4.41 -25.67 31.15
CA ASP A 266 4.14 -24.23 30.92
C ASP A 266 5.04 -23.58 29.85
N SER A 267 5.93 -24.38 29.20
CA SER A 267 6.88 -23.84 28.20
C SER A 267 6.20 -23.64 26.85
N PRO A 268 6.43 -22.52 26.16
CA PRO A 268 5.91 -22.34 24.81
C PRO A 268 6.62 -23.26 23.80
N LEU A 269 5.87 -23.70 22.80
CA LEU A 269 6.44 -24.25 21.59
C LEU A 269 6.85 -23.08 20.67
N LEU A 270 8.10 -23.06 20.25
CA LEU A 270 8.62 -22.07 19.32
C LEU A 270 8.89 -22.71 17.96
N GLN A 271 8.49 -22.02 16.90
CA GLN A 271 8.70 -22.46 15.52
C GLN A 271 9.23 -21.30 14.68
N LYS A 272 10.27 -21.57 13.89
CA LYS A 272 10.77 -20.62 12.87
C LYS A 272 10.58 -21.22 11.49
N VAL A 273 10.14 -20.42 10.54
CA VAL A 273 9.92 -20.84 9.15
C VAL A 273 10.59 -19.84 8.22
N ALA A 274 11.65 -20.27 7.56
CA ALA A 274 12.29 -19.50 6.50
C ALA A 274 11.80 -19.96 5.12
N ILE A 275 11.68 -19.01 4.21
CA ILE A 275 11.30 -19.27 2.82
C ILE A 275 12.38 -18.85 1.84
N SER A 276 12.32 -19.42 0.64
CA SER A 276 13.15 -19.10 -0.53
C SER A 276 12.37 -19.37 -1.81
N SER A 277 12.56 -18.56 -2.85
CA SER A 277 12.04 -18.86 -4.20
C SER A 277 12.97 -19.79 -5.01
N VAL A 278 14.12 -20.16 -4.46
CA VAL A 278 15.21 -20.85 -5.18
C VAL A 278 15.38 -22.31 -4.78
N SER A 279 15.58 -22.57 -3.47
CA SER A 279 15.86 -23.91 -2.98
C SER A 279 15.64 -24.08 -1.48
N ILE A 280 15.50 -25.34 -1.02
CA ILE A 280 15.47 -25.69 0.40
C ILE A 280 16.78 -25.26 1.10
N ASP A 281 17.92 -25.39 0.45
CA ASP A 281 19.21 -25.02 1.04
C ASP A 281 19.33 -23.50 1.23
N ASN A 282 18.80 -22.71 0.30
CA ASN A 282 18.70 -21.26 0.48
C ASN A 282 17.75 -20.90 1.64
N ALA A 283 16.63 -21.61 1.80
CA ALA A 283 15.73 -21.38 2.95
C ALA A 283 16.44 -21.69 4.29
N LYS A 284 17.25 -22.77 4.35
CA LYS A 284 18.09 -23.07 5.53
C LYS A 284 19.14 -21.98 5.78
N GLU A 285 19.76 -21.47 4.71
CA GLU A 285 20.74 -20.37 4.81
C GLU A 285 20.08 -19.10 5.34
N ASN A 286 18.91 -18.71 4.82
CA ASN A 286 18.11 -17.58 5.30
C ASN A 286 17.80 -17.73 6.79
N LEU A 287 17.34 -18.90 7.21
CA LEU A 287 17.03 -19.23 8.59
C LEU A 287 18.24 -19.02 9.52
N SER A 288 19.39 -19.58 9.15
CA SER A 288 20.59 -19.54 9.97
C SER A 288 21.22 -18.16 10.07
N LYS A 289 21.09 -17.35 9.02
CA LYS A 289 21.65 -15.99 8.96
C LYS A 289 20.78 -14.96 9.68
N GLU A 290 19.46 -15.04 9.54
CA GLU A 290 18.58 -14.00 10.08
C GLU A 290 18.14 -14.28 11.52
N VAL A 291 17.79 -15.51 11.86
CA VAL A 291 17.28 -15.88 13.20
C VAL A 291 17.99 -17.14 13.73
N PRO A 292 19.28 -17.05 14.07
CA PRO A 292 20.04 -18.21 14.55
C PRO A 292 19.56 -18.71 15.94
N GLY A 293 19.10 -17.80 16.80
CA GLY A 293 18.68 -18.10 18.18
C GLY A 293 17.18 -18.34 18.33
N TRP A 294 16.75 -18.58 19.58
CA TRP A 294 15.35 -18.84 19.96
C TRP A 294 14.72 -17.69 20.78
N ASP A 295 15.34 -16.51 20.79
CA ASP A 295 14.81 -15.35 21.52
C ASP A 295 13.74 -14.64 20.67
N PHE A 296 12.48 -15.04 20.86
CA PHE A 296 11.31 -14.45 20.20
C PHE A 296 11.20 -12.95 20.49
N GLN A 297 11.46 -12.54 21.73
CA GLN A 297 11.32 -11.14 22.11
C GLN A 297 12.36 -10.24 21.45
N ASN A 298 13.56 -10.76 21.22
CA ASN A 298 14.58 -10.01 20.51
C ASN A 298 14.20 -9.78 19.02
N VAL A 299 13.63 -10.80 18.36
CA VAL A 299 13.15 -10.66 16.97
C VAL A 299 11.98 -9.65 16.90
N ARG A 300 11.00 -9.75 17.82
CA ARG A 300 9.89 -8.77 17.92
C ARG A 300 10.41 -7.34 18.11
N LYS A 301 11.35 -7.13 19.04
CA LYS A 301 11.96 -5.81 19.26
C LYS A 301 12.70 -5.29 18.03
N ALA A 302 13.39 -6.16 17.30
CA ALA A 302 14.08 -5.79 16.06
C ALA A 302 13.09 -5.40 14.95
N ALA A 303 11.98 -6.14 14.83
CA ALA A 303 10.90 -5.81 13.89
C ALA A 303 10.27 -4.45 14.24
N TYR A 304 9.89 -4.23 15.51
CA TYR A 304 9.37 -2.95 16.00
C TYR A 304 10.34 -1.79 15.72
N ALA A 305 11.62 -1.94 16.07
CA ALA A 305 12.62 -0.90 15.82
C ALA A 305 12.84 -0.62 14.32
N SER A 306 12.69 -1.64 13.46
CA SER A 306 12.76 -1.42 12.01
C SER A 306 11.60 -0.59 11.50
N TRP A 307 10.39 -0.81 12.03
CA TRP A 307 9.21 0.00 11.72
C TRP A 307 9.32 1.42 12.27
N GLU A 308 9.76 1.58 13.53
CA GLU A 308 9.99 2.92 14.10
C GLU A 308 10.95 3.75 13.25
N LYS A 309 12.05 3.15 12.83
CA LYS A 309 13.01 3.81 11.92
C LYS A 309 12.39 4.27 10.61
N GLN A 310 11.42 3.54 10.08
CA GLN A 310 10.76 3.89 8.83
C GLN A 310 9.69 4.96 9.04
N LEU A 311 8.84 4.77 10.03
CA LEU A 311 7.72 5.66 10.30
C LEU A 311 8.18 7.04 10.82
N SER A 312 9.31 7.11 11.51
CA SER A 312 9.96 8.37 11.93
C SER A 312 10.53 9.21 10.78
N LYS A 313 10.49 8.73 9.53
CA LYS A 313 10.90 9.54 8.37
C LYS A 313 9.95 10.70 8.08
N ILE A 314 8.71 10.59 8.54
CA ILE A 314 7.75 11.70 8.53
C ILE A 314 7.17 11.83 9.94
N GLU A 315 7.44 12.94 10.59
CA GLU A 315 6.89 13.26 11.91
C GLU A 315 5.77 14.28 11.77
N VAL A 316 4.61 13.99 12.32
CA VAL A 316 3.46 14.88 12.32
C VAL A 316 3.00 15.20 13.74
N THR A 317 2.50 16.40 13.96
CA THR A 317 1.97 16.84 15.25
C THR A 317 0.46 17.03 15.15
N SER A 318 -0.30 16.43 16.08
CA SER A 318 -1.74 16.62 16.21
C SER A 318 -2.18 16.34 17.64
N ASP A 319 -3.18 17.07 18.13
CA ASP A 319 -3.89 16.75 19.37
C ASP A 319 -4.97 15.66 19.15
N ASN A 320 -5.24 15.31 17.91
CA ASN A 320 -6.21 14.30 17.53
C ASN A 320 -5.51 12.95 17.28
N VAL A 321 -5.61 12.04 18.23
CA VAL A 321 -5.01 10.70 18.16
C VAL A 321 -5.54 9.88 16.97
N HIS A 322 -6.78 10.07 16.53
CA HIS A 322 -7.34 9.39 15.37
C HIS A 322 -6.63 9.81 14.07
N GLN A 323 -6.30 11.12 13.93
CA GLN A 323 -5.50 11.58 12.80
C GLN A 323 -4.09 10.99 12.81
N LEU A 324 -3.44 10.89 13.98
CA LEU A 324 -2.12 10.26 14.10
C LEU A 324 -2.17 8.79 13.70
N ARG A 325 -3.16 8.03 14.21
CA ARG A 325 -3.34 6.61 13.85
C ARG A 325 -3.62 6.43 12.36
N THR A 326 -4.54 7.19 11.78
CA THR A 326 -4.82 7.12 10.34
C THR A 326 -3.57 7.41 9.52
N PHE A 327 -2.78 8.44 9.92
CA PHE A 327 -1.57 8.83 9.20
C PHE A 327 -0.48 7.75 9.28
N TYR A 328 -0.16 7.27 10.48
CA TYR A 328 0.92 6.29 10.64
C TYR A 328 0.52 4.89 10.16
N SER A 329 -0.76 4.51 10.22
CA SER A 329 -1.25 3.29 9.56
C SER A 329 -1.15 3.39 8.04
N SER A 330 -1.47 4.54 7.45
CA SER A 330 -1.28 4.77 6.02
C SER A 330 0.20 4.74 5.65
N LEU A 331 1.07 5.39 6.42
CA LEU A 331 2.52 5.36 6.16
C LEU A 331 3.08 3.92 6.33
N TYR A 332 2.56 3.13 7.26
CA TYR A 332 2.89 1.71 7.43
C TYR A 332 2.52 0.91 6.17
N HIS A 333 1.31 1.08 5.63
CA HIS A 333 0.86 0.37 4.43
C HIS A 333 1.76 0.63 3.22
N THR A 334 2.28 1.85 3.03
CA THR A 334 3.18 2.17 1.90
C THR A 334 4.49 1.39 1.91
N MET A 335 4.81 0.65 2.97
CA MET A 335 6.07 -0.09 3.09
C MET A 335 5.85 -1.61 3.25
N LEU A 336 4.61 -2.08 2.99
CA LEU A 336 4.29 -3.51 2.90
C LEU A 336 4.65 -4.08 1.53
N ALA A 337 4.60 -3.28 0.48
CA ALA A 337 5.05 -3.60 -0.87
C ALA A 337 5.89 -2.42 -1.43
N PRO A 338 6.72 -2.64 -2.48
CA PRO A 338 7.14 -3.92 -3.04
C PRO A 338 7.88 -4.79 -2.02
N THR A 339 7.75 -6.12 -2.11
CA THR A 339 8.38 -7.04 -1.15
C THR A 339 9.76 -7.49 -1.60
N LEU A 340 10.66 -7.68 -0.67
CA LEU A 340 11.95 -8.31 -0.93
C LEU A 340 11.74 -9.68 -1.60
N PHE A 341 12.44 -9.95 -2.70
CA PHE A 341 12.34 -11.21 -3.43
C PHE A 341 13.73 -11.71 -3.85
N MET A 342 14.57 -11.96 -2.86
CA MET A 342 15.86 -12.63 -3.01
C MET A 342 16.35 -13.19 -1.68
N ASP A 343 17.13 -14.23 -1.74
CA ASP A 343 17.77 -14.88 -0.61
C ASP A 343 18.96 -14.08 -0.07
N THR A 344 19.47 -14.44 1.10
CA THR A 344 20.61 -13.77 1.74
C THR A 344 21.92 -13.87 0.95
N ASN A 345 22.01 -14.82 0.00
CA ASN A 345 23.11 -14.96 -0.96
C ASN A 345 22.90 -14.18 -2.26
N GLY A 346 21.79 -13.42 -2.37
CA GLY A 346 21.43 -12.62 -3.54
C GLY A 346 20.74 -13.39 -4.66
N GLN A 347 20.45 -14.68 -4.49
CA GLN A 347 19.74 -15.48 -5.50
C GLN A 347 18.22 -15.24 -5.44
N TYR A 348 17.58 -15.32 -6.61
CA TYR A 348 16.13 -15.20 -6.75
C TYR A 348 15.63 -15.92 -8.00
N GLN A 349 14.34 -16.26 -8.06
CA GLN A 349 13.68 -16.75 -9.25
C GLN A 349 13.40 -15.57 -10.20
N GLY A 350 13.94 -15.63 -11.42
CA GLY A 350 13.67 -14.61 -12.44
C GLY A 350 12.41 -14.89 -13.25
N ALA A 351 11.99 -13.88 -14.04
CA ALA A 351 10.81 -13.95 -14.90
C ALA A 351 10.91 -14.96 -16.05
N ASP A 352 12.11 -15.47 -16.33
CA ASP A 352 12.35 -16.57 -17.27
C ASP A 352 12.30 -17.97 -16.59
N GLY A 353 11.90 -18.03 -15.33
CA GLY A 353 11.82 -19.23 -14.51
C GLY A 353 13.18 -19.79 -14.08
N LYS A 354 14.28 -19.09 -14.35
CA LYS A 354 15.63 -19.50 -13.95
C LYS A 354 16.07 -18.80 -12.67
N VAL A 355 17.09 -19.37 -12.03
CA VAL A 355 17.74 -18.75 -10.87
C VAL A 355 18.73 -17.69 -11.35
N HIS A 356 18.59 -16.48 -10.81
CA HIS A 356 19.50 -15.36 -11.04
C HIS A 356 20.14 -14.92 -9.73
N THR A 357 21.18 -14.10 -9.81
CA THR A 357 21.81 -13.44 -8.66
C THR A 357 21.82 -11.94 -8.89
N ALA A 358 21.21 -11.19 -8.00
CA ALA A 358 21.25 -9.75 -8.00
C ALA A 358 22.66 -9.23 -7.71
N LYS A 359 23.21 -8.42 -8.59
CA LYS A 359 24.57 -7.85 -8.46
C LYS A 359 24.49 -6.34 -8.36
N GLY A 360 24.75 -5.82 -7.17
CA GLY A 360 24.76 -4.37 -6.94
C GLY A 360 23.39 -3.73 -6.75
N PHE A 361 22.32 -4.52 -6.61
CA PHE A 361 20.99 -4.08 -6.28
C PHE A 361 20.24 -5.12 -5.44
N THR A 362 19.16 -4.69 -4.80
CA THR A 362 18.21 -5.57 -4.12
C THR A 362 17.05 -5.89 -5.06
N ASN A 363 16.75 -7.18 -5.23
CA ASN A 363 15.63 -7.62 -6.04
C ASN A 363 14.34 -7.63 -5.23
N TYR A 364 13.27 -7.12 -5.82
CA TYR A 364 11.93 -7.01 -5.23
C TYR A 364 10.89 -7.71 -6.10
N SER A 365 9.67 -7.84 -5.56
CA SER A 365 8.49 -8.36 -6.22
C SER A 365 7.24 -7.65 -5.71
N THR A 366 6.08 -8.00 -6.24
CA THR A 366 4.78 -7.45 -5.85
C THR A 366 4.68 -5.98 -6.26
N PHE A 367 4.80 -5.75 -7.56
CA PHE A 367 4.72 -4.41 -8.14
C PHE A 367 3.35 -4.17 -8.80
N SER A 368 2.46 -3.51 -8.09
CA SER A 368 1.19 -2.98 -8.61
C SER A 368 1.42 -1.66 -9.35
N ILE A 369 2.11 -1.72 -10.48
CA ILE A 369 2.71 -0.54 -11.15
C ILE A 369 1.66 0.44 -11.67
N TRP A 370 0.50 -0.05 -12.14
CA TRP A 370 -0.59 0.80 -12.61
C TRP A 370 -1.10 1.77 -11.52
N ASP A 371 -1.00 1.32 -10.26
CA ASP A 371 -1.44 2.06 -9.08
C ASP A 371 -0.30 2.92 -8.54
N THR A 372 0.82 2.30 -8.21
CA THR A 372 1.88 2.85 -7.36
C THR A 372 2.76 3.94 -8.03
N TYR A 373 2.78 4.01 -9.36
CA TYR A 373 3.53 5.08 -10.06
C TYR A 373 3.01 6.48 -9.73
N ARG A 374 1.74 6.61 -9.29
CA ARG A 374 1.04 7.89 -9.10
C ARG A 374 1.50 8.63 -7.84
N ALA A 375 1.61 7.94 -6.70
CA ALA A 375 2.00 8.56 -5.44
C ALA A 375 3.03 7.75 -4.64
N GLU A 376 2.94 6.43 -4.58
CA GLU A 376 3.84 5.63 -3.74
C GLU A 376 5.29 5.71 -4.20
N HIS A 377 5.58 5.47 -5.48
CA HIS A 377 6.95 5.63 -6.00
C HIS A 377 7.46 7.06 -5.88
N PRO A 378 6.68 8.12 -6.17
CA PRO A 378 7.05 9.50 -5.84
C PRO A 378 7.35 9.73 -4.35
N LEU A 379 6.58 9.12 -3.44
CA LEU A 379 6.84 9.18 -1.99
C LEU A 379 8.20 8.54 -1.65
N PHE A 380 8.51 7.38 -2.24
CA PHE A 380 9.79 6.71 -2.04
C PHE A 380 10.99 7.55 -2.49
N THR A 381 10.84 8.42 -3.46
CA THR A 381 11.92 9.35 -3.84
C THR A 381 12.30 10.31 -2.71
N LEU A 382 11.37 10.58 -1.79
CA LEU A 382 11.59 11.43 -0.61
C LEU A 382 12.08 10.63 0.60
N ILE A 383 11.39 9.51 0.94
CA ILE A 383 11.61 8.80 2.20
C ILE A 383 12.41 7.50 2.06
N GLU A 384 12.49 6.89 0.85
CA GLU A 384 13.25 5.67 0.54
C GLU A 384 14.28 5.84 -0.59
N PRO A 385 15.04 6.95 -0.63
CA PRO A 385 15.90 7.27 -1.76
C PRO A 385 17.00 6.24 -2.05
N ASN A 386 17.30 5.36 -1.09
CA ASN A 386 18.27 4.29 -1.27
C ASN A 386 17.71 3.09 -2.06
N ARG A 387 16.36 2.92 -2.12
CA ARG A 387 15.69 1.83 -2.82
C ARG A 387 15.31 2.18 -4.27
N VAL A 388 15.19 3.46 -4.59
CA VAL A 388 14.70 3.91 -5.92
C VAL A 388 15.52 3.33 -7.07
N ASN A 389 16.86 3.34 -6.95
CA ASN A 389 17.72 2.73 -7.98
C ASN A 389 17.54 1.20 -8.06
N ASP A 390 17.30 0.54 -6.94
CA ASP A 390 17.08 -0.91 -6.90
C ASP A 390 15.79 -1.30 -7.62
N PHE A 391 14.72 -0.51 -7.46
CA PHE A 391 13.47 -0.71 -8.19
C PHE A 391 13.66 -0.58 -9.70
N VAL A 392 14.40 0.44 -10.16
CA VAL A 392 14.71 0.60 -11.59
C VAL A 392 15.59 -0.56 -12.10
N GLN A 393 16.60 -0.98 -11.33
CA GLN A 393 17.46 -2.11 -11.70
C GLN A 393 16.68 -3.43 -11.74
N PHE A 394 15.73 -3.64 -10.83
CA PHE A 394 14.77 -4.75 -10.91
C PHE A 394 14.00 -4.72 -12.23
N MET A 395 13.41 -3.57 -12.63
CA MET A 395 12.66 -3.43 -13.89
C MET A 395 13.53 -3.77 -15.10
N LEU A 396 14.81 -3.38 -15.08
CA LEU A 396 15.77 -3.74 -16.14
C LEU A 396 16.14 -5.23 -16.11
N ALA A 397 16.35 -5.82 -14.94
CA ALA A 397 16.59 -7.25 -14.81
C ALA A 397 15.39 -8.05 -15.33
N PHE A 398 14.19 -7.63 -14.98
CA PHE A 398 12.94 -8.21 -15.48
C PHE A 398 12.84 -8.09 -17.01
N TYR A 399 13.11 -6.90 -17.57
CA TYR A 399 13.17 -6.69 -19.02
C TYR A 399 14.11 -7.67 -19.73
N HIS A 400 15.30 -7.91 -19.19
CA HIS A 400 16.25 -8.87 -19.76
C HIS A 400 15.78 -10.32 -19.70
N GLN A 401 14.97 -10.67 -18.70
CA GLN A 401 14.44 -12.01 -18.49
C GLN A 401 13.14 -12.27 -19.27
N TYR A 402 12.24 -11.28 -19.30
CA TYR A 402 10.90 -11.40 -19.90
C TYR A 402 10.82 -10.84 -21.33
N GLY A 403 11.65 -9.85 -21.65
CA GLY A 403 11.69 -9.17 -22.95
C GLY A 403 10.92 -7.85 -23.05
N LEU A 404 10.12 -7.50 -22.04
CA LEU A 404 9.40 -6.23 -21.87
C LEU A 404 9.54 -5.75 -20.42
N LEU A 405 9.31 -4.45 -20.17
CA LEU A 405 9.21 -3.92 -18.82
C LEU A 405 7.97 -4.49 -18.12
N PRO A 406 7.99 -4.66 -16.79
CA PRO A 406 6.84 -5.22 -16.06
C PRO A 406 5.62 -4.30 -16.11
N ILE A 407 4.42 -4.91 -16.11
CA ILE A 407 3.13 -4.24 -15.97
C ILE A 407 2.56 -4.47 -14.57
N TRP A 408 2.47 -5.73 -14.16
CA TRP A 408 2.10 -6.15 -12.81
C TRP A 408 2.88 -7.42 -12.44
N GLU A 409 3.99 -7.25 -11.78
CA GLU A 409 4.89 -8.36 -11.45
C GLU A 409 4.53 -8.97 -10.09
N LEU A 410 4.42 -10.31 -10.03
CA LEU A 410 4.14 -11.07 -8.83
C LEU A 410 5.03 -12.32 -8.76
N TRP A 411 5.92 -12.36 -7.77
CA TRP A 411 6.83 -13.47 -7.45
C TRP A 411 7.57 -14.06 -8.68
N GLY A 412 8.21 -13.17 -9.43
CA GLY A 412 8.95 -13.54 -10.65
C GLY A 412 8.06 -13.81 -11.86
N ASN A 413 6.80 -13.40 -11.84
CA ASN A 413 5.88 -13.61 -12.96
C ASN A 413 5.29 -12.29 -13.44
N GLU A 414 5.16 -12.10 -14.77
CA GLU A 414 4.27 -11.09 -15.33
C GLU A 414 2.84 -11.60 -15.34
N THR A 415 1.95 -10.90 -14.65
CA THR A 415 0.54 -11.26 -14.61
C THR A 415 -0.26 -10.62 -15.74
N ASN A 416 0.25 -9.58 -16.38
CA ASN A 416 -0.44 -8.73 -17.35
C ASN A 416 -1.77 -8.17 -16.83
N THR A 417 -1.86 -7.99 -15.52
CA THR A 417 -3.00 -7.35 -14.88
C THR A 417 -2.90 -5.84 -15.06
N MET A 418 -4.02 -5.18 -15.33
CA MET A 418 -4.14 -3.76 -15.58
C MET A 418 -3.57 -3.31 -16.93
N ILE A 419 -3.63 -2.00 -17.18
CA ILE A 419 -3.33 -1.37 -18.47
C ILE A 419 -2.04 -0.51 -18.39
N GLY A 420 -1.60 -0.02 -19.53
CA GLY A 420 -0.41 0.84 -19.64
C GLY A 420 0.90 0.06 -19.67
N TYR A 421 2.01 0.80 -19.71
CA TYR A 421 3.38 0.31 -19.49
C TYR A 421 4.07 1.22 -18.46
N HIS A 422 3.41 1.38 -17.31
CA HIS A 422 3.70 2.41 -16.30
C HIS A 422 4.99 2.19 -15.50
N SER A 423 5.76 1.14 -15.77
CA SER A 423 7.18 1.13 -15.37
C SER A 423 7.94 2.34 -15.89
N ILE A 424 7.49 2.90 -17.04
CA ILE A 424 8.14 4.02 -17.70
C ILE A 424 8.09 5.29 -16.87
N PRO A 425 6.92 5.79 -16.38
CA PRO A 425 6.89 6.94 -15.49
C PRO A 425 7.74 6.73 -14.22
N ILE A 426 7.74 5.54 -13.60
CA ILE A 426 8.60 5.28 -12.43
C ILE A 426 10.09 5.49 -12.77
N MET A 427 10.52 4.97 -13.92
CA MET A 427 11.92 5.09 -14.34
C MET A 427 12.28 6.53 -14.75
N VAL A 428 11.33 7.26 -15.35
CA VAL A 428 11.52 8.65 -15.81
C VAL A 428 11.51 9.60 -14.62
N ASP A 429 10.59 9.41 -13.66
CA ASP A 429 10.57 10.14 -12.38
C ASP A 429 11.90 9.96 -11.64
N ALA A 430 12.38 8.72 -11.49
CA ALA A 430 13.67 8.42 -10.89
C ALA A 430 14.81 9.15 -11.60
N TYR A 431 14.85 9.13 -12.94
CA TYR A 431 15.89 9.79 -13.72
C TYR A 431 15.91 11.30 -13.50
N PHE A 432 14.75 11.98 -13.58
CA PHE A 432 14.68 13.44 -13.43
C PHE A 432 14.94 13.88 -11.99
N LYS A 433 14.64 13.06 -11.00
CA LYS A 433 14.97 13.30 -9.59
C LYS A 433 16.42 12.94 -9.20
N GLY A 434 17.24 12.52 -10.18
CA GLY A 434 18.68 12.31 -10.01
C GLY A 434 19.08 10.89 -9.58
N PHE A 435 18.15 9.95 -9.53
CA PHE A 435 18.44 8.53 -9.30
C PHE A 435 18.86 7.87 -10.61
N ARG A 436 20.17 7.80 -10.88
CA ARG A 436 20.73 7.37 -12.17
C ARG A 436 21.77 6.27 -12.03
N ASN A 437 21.79 5.52 -10.92
CA ASN A 437 22.72 4.42 -10.73
C ASN A 437 22.24 3.14 -11.41
N TYR A 438 22.01 3.22 -12.72
CA TYR A 438 21.64 2.12 -13.61
C TYR A 438 22.03 2.47 -15.05
N ASP A 439 21.93 1.52 -15.99
CA ASP A 439 22.18 1.79 -17.41
C ASP A 439 21.02 2.58 -18.04
N VAL A 440 21.20 3.89 -18.11
CA VAL A 440 20.21 4.84 -18.64
C VAL A 440 19.90 4.59 -20.13
N GLN A 441 20.89 4.15 -20.93
CA GLN A 441 20.67 3.89 -22.35
C GLN A 441 19.88 2.59 -22.54
N GLU A 442 20.16 1.57 -21.77
CA GLU A 442 19.39 0.33 -21.76
C GLU A 442 17.97 0.57 -21.23
N ALA A 443 17.80 1.42 -20.20
CA ALA A 443 16.49 1.83 -19.70
C ALA A 443 15.66 2.48 -20.82
N PHE A 444 16.23 3.43 -21.54
CA PHE A 444 15.56 4.09 -22.65
C PHE A 444 15.21 3.12 -23.80
N LYS A 445 16.08 2.16 -24.08
CA LYS A 445 15.82 1.10 -25.05
C LYS A 445 14.66 0.19 -24.61
N ALA A 446 14.61 -0.21 -23.33
CA ALA A 446 13.54 -1.02 -22.77
C ALA A 446 12.17 -0.29 -22.80
N MET A 447 12.13 1.01 -22.48
CA MET A 447 10.96 1.87 -22.61
C MET A 447 10.42 1.85 -24.05
N LYS A 448 11.28 2.11 -25.02
CA LYS A 448 10.90 2.09 -26.45
C LYS A 448 10.41 0.71 -26.89
N LYS A 449 11.02 -0.37 -26.41
CA LYS A 449 10.61 -1.73 -26.76
C LYS A 449 9.18 -2.00 -26.27
N SER A 450 8.85 -1.64 -25.02
CA SER A 450 7.50 -1.78 -24.48
C SER A 450 6.48 -0.93 -25.25
N ALA A 451 6.82 0.31 -25.61
CA ALA A 451 5.94 1.22 -26.34
C ALA A 451 5.79 0.92 -27.85
N THR A 452 6.56 -0.02 -28.40
CA THR A 452 6.54 -0.41 -29.82
C THR A 452 6.28 -1.89 -30.02
N GLU A 453 5.73 -2.56 -29.01
CA GLU A 453 5.38 -3.97 -29.16
C GLU A 453 4.41 -4.20 -30.33
N GLU A 454 4.70 -5.20 -31.15
CA GLU A 454 3.96 -5.53 -32.38
C GLU A 454 2.67 -6.33 -32.12
N ASN A 455 2.25 -6.47 -30.86
CA ASN A 455 1.07 -7.24 -30.44
C ASN A 455 0.03 -6.37 -29.72
N GLY A 456 -1.20 -6.87 -29.69
CA GLY A 456 -2.27 -6.36 -28.84
C GLY A 456 -2.62 -4.88 -29.06
N ALA A 457 -2.92 -4.20 -27.94
CA ALA A 457 -3.39 -2.82 -27.93
C ALA A 457 -2.33 -1.80 -28.37
N VAL A 458 -1.05 -2.03 -28.05
CA VAL A 458 0.07 -1.14 -28.40
C VAL A 458 0.22 -1.01 -29.92
N LYS A 459 0.16 -2.13 -30.66
CA LYS A 459 0.18 -2.11 -32.13
C LYS A 459 -0.97 -1.30 -32.73
N LEU A 460 -2.16 -1.45 -32.15
CA LEU A 460 -3.34 -0.72 -32.63
C LEU A 460 -3.26 0.77 -32.31
N PHE A 461 -2.80 1.13 -31.12
CA PHE A 461 -2.55 2.52 -30.73
C PHE A 461 -1.55 3.19 -31.67
N ASN A 462 -0.43 2.53 -31.98
CA ASN A 462 0.57 3.03 -32.93
C ASN A 462 0.02 3.22 -34.33
N ARG A 463 -0.87 2.33 -34.78
CA ARG A 463 -1.44 2.35 -36.13
C ARG A 463 -2.54 3.39 -36.31
N TYR A 464 -3.46 3.48 -35.35
CA TYR A 464 -4.69 4.29 -35.47
C TYR A 464 -4.58 5.65 -34.78
N GLY A 465 -3.61 5.84 -33.87
CA GLY A 465 -3.56 6.99 -32.99
C GLY A 465 -4.58 6.92 -31.85
N TYR A 466 -5.17 5.76 -31.62
CA TYR A 466 -6.02 5.37 -30.50
C TYR A 466 -6.20 3.85 -30.52
N VAL A 467 -6.71 3.27 -29.44
CA VAL A 467 -7.08 1.85 -29.38
C VAL A 467 -8.54 1.70 -29.83
N PRO A 468 -8.84 0.98 -30.94
CA PRO A 468 -10.22 0.82 -31.41
C PRO A 468 -11.04 -0.09 -30.51
N SER A 469 -12.25 0.36 -30.13
CA SER A 469 -13.15 -0.33 -29.20
C SER A 469 -13.76 -1.64 -29.73
N ASP A 470 -13.79 -1.79 -31.06
CA ASP A 470 -14.26 -3.03 -31.72
C ASP A 470 -13.15 -4.10 -31.82
N LYS A 471 -11.91 -3.77 -31.45
CA LYS A 471 -10.75 -4.68 -31.50
C LYS A 471 -10.28 -5.13 -30.11
N VAL A 472 -10.23 -4.22 -29.15
CA VAL A 472 -9.67 -4.46 -27.82
C VAL A 472 -10.56 -3.83 -26.76
N PRO A 473 -10.85 -4.51 -25.64
CA PRO A 473 -11.53 -3.92 -24.49
C PRO A 473 -10.69 -2.82 -23.84
N GLU A 474 -11.33 -2.00 -23.01
CA GLU A 474 -10.69 -0.91 -22.26
C GLU A 474 -10.01 0.13 -23.16
N SER A 475 -10.56 0.30 -24.34
CA SER A 475 -9.95 1.04 -25.44
C SER A 475 -9.66 2.50 -25.11
N VAL A 476 -10.54 3.15 -24.33
CA VAL A 476 -10.37 4.55 -23.92
C VAL A 476 -9.26 4.66 -22.90
N SER A 477 -9.35 3.91 -21.80
CA SER A 477 -8.34 3.92 -20.73
C SER A 477 -6.95 3.56 -21.26
N LYS A 478 -6.85 2.52 -22.11
CA LYS A 478 -5.56 2.14 -22.76
C LYS A 478 -4.99 3.25 -23.63
N THR A 479 -5.83 3.97 -24.38
CA THR A 479 -5.37 5.09 -25.20
C THR A 479 -4.78 6.20 -24.34
N LEU A 480 -5.46 6.56 -23.24
CA LEU A 480 -5.00 7.63 -22.35
C LEU A 480 -3.73 7.22 -21.60
N ALA A 481 -3.66 5.98 -21.10
CA ALA A 481 -2.49 5.44 -20.42
C ALA A 481 -1.25 5.46 -21.34
N PHE A 482 -1.35 4.91 -22.54
CA PHE A 482 -0.25 4.92 -23.51
C PHE A 482 0.17 6.34 -23.92
N ALA A 483 -0.77 7.29 -24.02
CA ALA A 483 -0.44 8.67 -24.32
C ALA A 483 0.37 9.34 -23.20
N PHE A 484 0.06 9.04 -21.94
CA PHE A 484 0.84 9.51 -20.80
C PHE A 484 2.24 8.86 -20.76
N ASP A 485 2.32 7.55 -20.89
CA ASP A 485 3.60 6.83 -20.90
C ASP A 485 4.51 7.31 -22.04
N ASP A 486 3.93 7.58 -23.23
CA ASP A 486 4.66 8.14 -24.37
C ASP A 486 5.14 9.57 -24.11
N TRP A 487 4.40 10.37 -23.35
CA TRP A 487 4.89 11.69 -22.91
C TRP A 487 6.15 11.53 -22.03
N CYS A 488 6.16 10.56 -21.12
CA CYS A 488 7.33 10.26 -20.28
C CYS A 488 8.54 9.86 -21.15
N ILE A 489 8.35 8.97 -22.15
CA ILE A 489 9.41 8.61 -23.11
C ILE A 489 9.91 9.85 -23.87
N ALA A 490 9.01 10.75 -24.29
CA ALA A 490 9.39 11.97 -24.99
C ALA A 490 10.28 12.86 -24.12
N GLN A 491 9.93 13.05 -22.83
CA GLN A 491 10.77 13.84 -21.92
C GLN A 491 12.16 13.20 -21.75
N MET A 492 12.21 11.88 -21.58
CA MET A 492 13.47 11.15 -21.49
C MET A 492 14.30 11.26 -22.78
N ALA A 493 13.65 11.14 -23.94
CA ALA A 493 14.29 11.33 -25.25
C ALA A 493 14.90 12.73 -25.39
N LYS A 494 14.16 13.76 -24.98
CA LYS A 494 14.64 15.15 -24.96
C LYS A 494 15.89 15.31 -24.09
N ALA A 495 15.85 14.77 -22.86
CA ALA A 495 16.98 14.82 -21.92
C ALA A 495 18.22 14.08 -22.44
N LEU A 496 18.03 13.03 -23.24
CA LEU A 496 19.11 12.24 -23.86
C LEU A 496 19.55 12.75 -25.22
N GLY A 497 18.99 13.87 -25.72
CA GLY A 497 19.31 14.43 -27.05
C GLY A 497 18.84 13.55 -28.22
N LYS A 498 17.82 12.72 -28.03
CA LYS A 498 17.26 11.80 -29.04
C LYS A 498 16.12 12.47 -29.81
N GLU A 499 16.42 13.48 -30.61
CA GLU A 499 15.43 14.36 -31.25
C GLU A 499 14.33 13.61 -32.05
N LYS A 500 14.67 12.59 -32.79
CA LYS A 500 13.69 11.81 -33.58
C LYS A 500 12.69 11.07 -32.67
N ASP A 501 13.18 10.48 -31.57
CA ASP A 501 12.35 9.83 -30.61
C ASP A 501 11.48 10.87 -29.86
N TYR A 502 12.05 12.01 -29.49
CA TYR A 502 11.30 13.11 -28.89
C TYR A 502 10.11 13.55 -29.74
N GLN A 503 10.32 13.80 -31.02
CA GLN A 503 9.24 14.19 -31.93
C GLN A 503 8.17 13.10 -32.08
N LEU A 504 8.59 11.84 -32.21
CA LEU A 504 7.68 10.71 -32.36
C LEU A 504 6.77 10.58 -31.12
N TYR A 505 7.38 10.47 -29.92
CA TYR A 505 6.64 10.23 -28.68
C TYR A 505 5.85 11.45 -28.23
N SER A 506 6.33 12.68 -28.45
CA SER A 506 5.55 13.90 -28.23
C SER A 506 4.28 13.94 -29.09
N LYS A 507 4.34 13.48 -30.34
CA LYS A 507 3.13 13.34 -31.17
C LYS A 507 2.17 12.30 -30.61
N ARG A 508 2.67 11.18 -30.17
CA ARG A 508 1.85 10.08 -29.61
C ARG A 508 1.22 10.46 -28.27
N ALA A 509 1.92 11.25 -27.46
CA ALA A 509 1.41 11.82 -26.22
C ALA A 509 0.13 12.66 -26.39
N GLU A 510 -0.09 13.21 -27.59
CA GLU A 510 -1.28 14.00 -27.94
C GLU A 510 -2.46 13.15 -28.47
N TYR A 511 -2.31 11.83 -28.59
CA TYR A 511 -3.35 10.95 -29.15
C TYR A 511 -4.61 10.86 -28.30
N PHE A 512 -4.59 11.25 -27.05
CA PHE A 512 -5.79 11.39 -26.20
C PHE A 512 -6.84 12.30 -26.86
N LYS A 513 -6.43 13.31 -27.65
CA LYS A 513 -7.33 14.22 -28.39
C LYS A 513 -8.22 13.50 -29.37
N ASN A 514 -7.77 12.37 -29.91
CA ASN A 514 -8.52 11.57 -30.88
C ASN A 514 -9.77 10.93 -30.30
N LEU A 515 -9.86 10.84 -28.96
CA LEU A 515 -11.01 10.27 -28.25
C LEU A 515 -11.94 11.32 -27.65
N TYR A 516 -11.54 12.61 -27.62
CA TYR A 516 -12.43 13.64 -27.12
C TYR A 516 -13.53 13.94 -28.14
N ASP A 517 -14.78 13.68 -27.76
CA ASP A 517 -15.98 14.01 -28.57
C ASP A 517 -16.60 15.31 -28.08
N PRO A 518 -16.45 16.44 -28.80
CA PRO A 518 -16.99 17.74 -28.38
C PRO A 518 -18.52 17.77 -28.32
N THR A 519 -19.21 16.83 -28.95
CA THR A 519 -20.70 16.78 -28.91
C THR A 519 -21.22 16.20 -27.60
N THR A 520 -20.45 15.29 -26.98
CA THR A 520 -20.78 14.70 -25.68
C THR A 520 -19.98 15.30 -24.53
N GLY A 521 -18.81 15.87 -24.82
CA GLY A 521 -17.87 16.41 -23.83
C GLY A 521 -17.13 15.34 -23.03
N PHE A 522 -16.93 14.14 -23.62
CA PHE A 522 -16.26 13.01 -22.95
C PHE A 522 -15.19 12.40 -23.86
N MET A 523 -14.26 11.66 -23.24
CA MET A 523 -13.41 10.70 -23.93
C MET A 523 -14.28 9.51 -24.35
N ARG A 524 -14.67 9.46 -25.62
CA ARG A 524 -15.65 8.50 -26.15
C ARG A 524 -14.97 7.36 -26.91
N PRO A 525 -15.44 6.11 -26.78
CA PRO A 525 -14.93 4.98 -27.55
C PRO A 525 -15.09 5.19 -29.05
N LYS A 526 -14.04 4.81 -29.81
CA LYS A 526 -13.97 4.98 -31.26
C LYS A 526 -13.68 3.64 -31.94
N LEU A 527 -14.37 3.36 -33.04
CA LEU A 527 -14.24 2.13 -33.82
C LEU A 527 -13.05 2.21 -34.77
N SER A 528 -12.57 1.05 -35.27
CA SER A 528 -11.45 0.98 -36.23
C SER A 528 -11.74 1.66 -37.58
N ASN A 529 -12.99 1.94 -37.88
CA ASN A 529 -13.40 2.71 -39.07
C ASN A 529 -13.47 4.24 -38.82
N GLY A 530 -13.05 4.70 -37.63
CA GLY A 530 -13.04 6.11 -37.27
C GLY A 530 -14.36 6.66 -36.74
N LYS A 531 -15.45 5.89 -36.71
CA LYS A 531 -16.74 6.32 -36.18
C LYS A 531 -16.77 6.16 -34.66
N TRP A 532 -17.53 7.02 -33.98
CA TRP A 532 -17.84 6.90 -32.57
C TRP A 532 -18.70 5.67 -32.28
N LEU A 533 -18.44 4.98 -31.17
CA LEU A 533 -19.32 3.92 -30.71
C LEU A 533 -20.69 4.52 -30.35
N SER A 534 -21.76 3.87 -30.79
CA SER A 534 -23.14 4.29 -30.54
C SER A 534 -24.01 3.05 -30.26
N PRO A 535 -24.96 3.13 -29.30
CA PRO A 535 -25.22 4.26 -28.41
C PRO A 535 -24.10 4.51 -27.43
N PHE A 536 -24.01 5.70 -26.84
CA PHE A 536 -23.04 6.10 -25.83
C PHE A 536 -23.76 6.59 -24.57
N ASP A 537 -23.52 5.91 -23.45
CA ASP A 537 -23.92 6.33 -22.11
C ASP A 537 -22.67 6.62 -21.29
N PRO A 538 -22.47 7.87 -20.82
CA PRO A 538 -21.29 8.23 -20.03
C PRO A 538 -21.26 7.61 -18.61
N PHE A 539 -22.37 7.02 -18.16
CA PHE A 539 -22.47 6.30 -16.89
C PHE A 539 -22.33 4.80 -17.02
N ALA A 540 -22.22 4.28 -18.25
CA ALA A 540 -22.12 2.85 -18.47
C ALA A 540 -20.86 2.31 -17.79
N GLU A 541 -21.08 1.48 -16.78
CA GLU A 541 -20.05 0.75 -16.07
C GLU A 541 -19.58 -0.49 -16.83
N PRO A 542 -18.38 -1.00 -16.54
CA PRO A 542 -17.93 -2.28 -17.04
C PRO A 542 -18.78 -3.39 -16.39
N SER A 543 -19.89 -3.80 -17.01
CA SER A 543 -20.68 -4.93 -16.53
C SER A 543 -20.10 -6.27 -17.01
N ASN A 544 -20.18 -7.31 -16.17
CA ASN A 544 -19.82 -8.69 -16.48
C ASN A 544 -20.39 -9.11 -17.85
N GLY A 545 -19.49 -9.41 -18.83
CA GLY A 545 -19.84 -9.94 -20.14
C GLY A 545 -20.04 -8.91 -21.27
N ARG A 546 -20.04 -7.60 -21.02
CA ARG A 546 -20.03 -6.58 -22.09
C ARG A 546 -18.59 -6.10 -22.35
N LYS A 547 -18.29 -5.73 -23.59
CA LYS A 547 -17.00 -5.09 -23.94
C LYS A 547 -16.88 -3.77 -23.20
N ARG A 548 -16.14 -3.76 -22.08
CA ARG A 548 -15.84 -2.55 -21.32
C ARG A 548 -14.89 -1.66 -22.13
N ASN A 549 -15.12 -0.36 -22.14
CA ASN A 549 -14.28 0.61 -22.83
C ASN A 549 -13.40 1.42 -21.86
N TYR A 550 -13.75 1.41 -20.58
CA TYR A 550 -13.05 2.04 -19.48
C TYR A 550 -12.62 0.96 -18.50
N THR A 551 -11.43 1.11 -17.92
CA THR A 551 -10.91 0.19 -16.91
C THR A 551 -11.49 0.60 -15.56
N GLU A 552 -12.29 -0.29 -14.97
CA GLU A 552 -12.87 -0.13 -13.61
C GLU A 552 -13.52 1.23 -13.36
N ALA A 553 -14.07 1.84 -14.40
CA ALA A 553 -14.54 3.21 -14.38
C ALA A 553 -15.59 3.44 -15.48
N ASN A 554 -16.17 4.64 -15.48
CA ASN A 554 -17.02 5.15 -16.54
C ASN A 554 -16.42 6.41 -17.21
N ALA A 555 -17.15 7.02 -18.14
CA ALA A 555 -16.64 8.18 -18.87
C ALA A 555 -16.48 9.44 -18.02
N TRP A 556 -17.21 9.57 -16.88
CA TRP A 556 -17.08 10.70 -15.95
C TRP A 556 -15.73 10.72 -15.25
N GLN A 557 -15.24 9.55 -14.85
CA GLN A 557 -13.99 9.36 -14.14
C GLN A 557 -12.78 9.45 -15.09
N VAL A 558 -12.82 8.73 -16.21
CA VAL A 558 -11.69 8.61 -17.12
C VAL A 558 -11.44 9.90 -17.95
N LEU A 559 -12.43 10.82 -18.05
CA LEU A 559 -12.26 12.10 -18.74
C LEU A 559 -10.99 12.86 -18.31
N TRP A 560 -10.62 12.74 -17.04
CA TRP A 560 -9.59 13.54 -16.37
C TRP A 560 -8.19 12.93 -16.47
N TYR A 561 -8.06 11.73 -17.03
CA TYR A 561 -6.77 11.05 -17.07
C TYR A 561 -5.89 11.59 -18.23
N VAL A 562 -5.50 12.85 -18.10
CA VAL A 562 -4.56 13.56 -18.99
C VAL A 562 -3.56 14.36 -18.12
N PRO A 563 -2.80 13.71 -17.21
CA PRO A 563 -1.92 14.41 -16.29
C PRO A 563 -0.76 15.13 -16.99
N GLN A 564 -0.37 14.66 -18.16
CA GLN A 564 0.71 15.26 -18.97
C GLN A 564 0.33 16.61 -19.60
N ASN A 565 -0.95 16.94 -19.76
CA ASN A 565 -1.36 18.16 -20.42
C ASN A 565 -2.75 18.64 -19.98
N VAL A 566 -2.90 18.95 -18.70
CA VAL A 566 -4.15 19.46 -18.13
C VAL A 566 -4.64 20.76 -18.81
N PRO A 567 -3.78 21.73 -19.17
CA PRO A 567 -4.22 22.93 -19.92
C PRO A 567 -4.83 22.63 -21.29
N GLU A 568 -4.36 21.60 -22.00
CA GLU A 568 -4.98 21.22 -23.27
C GLU A 568 -6.33 20.53 -23.04
N LEU A 569 -6.49 19.74 -21.98
CA LEU A 569 -7.79 19.19 -21.59
C LEU A 569 -8.77 20.33 -21.22
N GLU A 570 -8.32 21.34 -20.48
CA GLU A 570 -9.12 22.56 -20.18
C GLU A 570 -9.62 23.22 -21.48
N LYS A 571 -8.74 23.38 -22.47
CA LYS A 571 -9.07 23.96 -23.77
C LYS A 571 -10.08 23.08 -24.54
N LEU A 572 -9.92 21.76 -24.56
CA LEU A 572 -10.87 20.83 -25.19
C LEU A 572 -12.26 20.91 -24.57
N ILE A 573 -12.36 21.04 -23.25
CA ILE A 573 -13.63 21.20 -22.51
C ILE A 573 -14.26 22.55 -22.79
N GLY A 574 -13.49 23.53 -23.27
CA GLY A 574 -13.97 24.86 -23.69
C GLY A 574 -13.59 25.97 -22.73
N GLY A 575 -12.44 25.84 -22.06
CA GLY A 575 -11.80 26.85 -21.22
C GLY A 575 -12.11 26.74 -19.75
N ARG A 576 -11.41 27.56 -18.95
CA ARG A 576 -11.36 27.55 -17.49
C ARG A 576 -12.71 27.42 -16.79
N GLU A 577 -13.66 28.26 -17.16
CA GLU A 577 -14.98 28.26 -16.50
C GLU A 577 -15.74 26.95 -16.69
N LYS A 578 -15.72 26.40 -17.91
CA LYS A 578 -16.38 25.13 -18.23
C LYS A 578 -15.65 23.97 -17.57
N PHE A 579 -14.32 24.00 -17.54
CA PHE A 579 -13.49 23.01 -16.89
C PHE A 579 -13.79 22.93 -15.38
N VAL A 580 -13.75 24.06 -14.66
CA VAL A 580 -14.09 24.13 -13.24
C VAL A 580 -15.53 23.68 -12.99
N LYS A 581 -16.49 24.13 -13.80
CA LYS A 581 -17.89 23.69 -13.67
C LYS A 581 -18.05 22.20 -13.90
N ARG A 582 -17.29 21.60 -14.80
CA ARG A 582 -17.31 20.16 -15.08
C ARG A 582 -16.74 19.37 -13.91
N LEU A 583 -15.63 19.81 -13.32
CA LEU A 583 -15.07 19.25 -12.09
C LEU A 583 -16.08 19.36 -10.93
N ASP A 584 -16.67 20.53 -10.72
CA ASP A 584 -17.72 20.70 -9.70
C ASP A 584 -18.87 19.70 -9.89
N THR A 585 -19.25 19.46 -11.15
CA THR A 585 -20.32 18.52 -11.47
C THR A 585 -19.95 17.08 -11.09
N LEU A 586 -18.71 16.66 -11.29
CA LEU A 586 -18.23 15.33 -10.92
C LEU A 586 -18.47 15.06 -9.42
N PHE A 587 -18.12 16.00 -8.56
CA PHE A 587 -18.22 15.83 -7.09
C PHE A 587 -19.63 15.96 -6.51
N VAL A 588 -20.62 16.41 -7.28
CA VAL A 588 -22.00 16.60 -6.78
C VAL A 588 -23.04 15.77 -7.54
N LYS A 589 -22.67 15.20 -8.66
CA LYS A 589 -23.60 14.42 -9.50
C LYS A 589 -23.88 13.07 -8.84
N PRO A 590 -25.17 12.74 -8.57
CA PRO A 590 -25.49 11.44 -7.96
C PRO A 590 -24.95 10.29 -8.84
N PRO A 591 -24.25 9.32 -8.24
CA PRO A 591 -23.73 8.18 -8.96
C PRO A 591 -24.88 7.32 -9.51
N LYS A 592 -24.69 6.76 -10.69
CA LYS A 592 -25.52 5.69 -11.22
C LYS A 592 -24.73 4.40 -11.10
N ILE A 593 -24.96 3.67 -10.03
CA ILE A 593 -24.38 2.35 -9.82
C ILE A 593 -25.44 1.34 -10.21
N ASP A 594 -25.16 0.51 -11.21
CA ASP A 594 -26.01 -0.62 -11.58
C ASP A 594 -25.89 -1.74 -10.52
N GLU A 595 -26.97 -2.47 -10.25
CA GLU A 595 -26.91 -3.69 -9.41
C GLU A 595 -25.88 -4.67 -10.02
N GLY A 596 -24.77 -4.94 -9.30
CA GLY A 596 -23.65 -5.73 -9.78
C GLY A 596 -22.53 -4.91 -10.46
N GLY A 597 -22.43 -3.61 -10.14
CA GLY A 597 -21.32 -2.74 -10.55
C GLY A 597 -19.94 -3.26 -10.13
N VAL A 598 -18.89 -2.62 -10.61
CA VAL A 598 -17.51 -3.01 -10.33
C VAL A 598 -17.18 -2.75 -8.86
N PRO A 599 -16.74 -3.75 -8.08
CA PRO A 599 -16.41 -3.57 -6.65
C PRO A 599 -15.39 -2.47 -6.39
N ASP A 600 -14.47 -2.24 -7.34
CA ASP A 600 -13.43 -1.21 -7.28
C ASP A 600 -14.00 0.23 -7.27
N MET A 601 -15.22 0.42 -7.77
CA MET A 601 -15.90 1.72 -7.72
C MET A 601 -16.47 2.01 -6.33
N SER A 602 -15.60 2.29 -5.37
CA SER A 602 -15.91 2.53 -3.96
C SER A 602 -15.41 3.91 -3.49
N GLY A 603 -15.78 4.33 -2.27
CA GLY A 603 -15.37 5.64 -1.75
C GLY A 603 -15.88 6.83 -2.57
N MET A 604 -17.13 6.77 -3.05
CA MET A 604 -17.68 7.74 -3.98
C MET A 604 -18.08 9.06 -3.32
N ILE A 605 -17.77 10.17 -4.01
CA ILE A 605 -18.28 11.53 -3.74
C ILE A 605 -18.83 12.08 -5.05
N GLY A 606 -20.14 11.97 -5.26
CA GLY A 606 -20.73 12.15 -6.58
C GLY A 606 -20.30 11.03 -7.53
N GLU A 607 -19.88 11.37 -8.74
CA GLU A 607 -19.26 10.43 -9.71
C GLU A 607 -17.74 10.29 -9.50
N TYR A 608 -17.11 11.04 -8.60
CA TYR A 608 -15.72 10.87 -8.19
C TYR A 608 -15.56 9.58 -7.38
N VAL A 609 -14.52 8.80 -7.65
CA VAL A 609 -14.24 7.51 -7.00
C VAL A 609 -12.85 7.56 -6.37
N GLN A 610 -12.77 7.73 -5.04
CA GLN A 610 -11.49 7.69 -4.33
C GLN A 610 -10.90 6.29 -4.29
N GLY A 611 -11.74 5.27 -4.24
CA GLY A 611 -11.34 3.87 -4.14
C GLY A 611 -10.74 3.28 -5.42
N ASN A 612 -10.59 4.10 -6.49
CA ASN A 612 -9.92 3.66 -7.72
C ASN A 612 -8.99 4.77 -8.26
N GLU A 613 -7.82 4.39 -8.72
CA GLU A 613 -6.66 5.24 -9.01
C GLU A 613 -6.86 6.26 -10.11
N PRO A 614 -7.62 6.02 -11.20
CA PRO A 614 -7.80 7.01 -12.26
C PRO A 614 -8.32 8.37 -11.78
N ASP A 615 -9.00 8.40 -10.64
CA ASP A 615 -9.59 9.63 -10.08
C ASP A 615 -8.68 10.34 -9.06
N GLN A 616 -7.67 9.69 -8.53
CA GLN A 616 -6.90 10.19 -7.38
C GLN A 616 -6.20 11.52 -7.63
N GLN A 617 -5.80 11.87 -8.87
CA GLN A 617 -5.24 13.17 -9.22
C GLN A 617 -6.30 14.26 -9.43
N VAL A 618 -7.57 13.90 -9.66
CA VAL A 618 -8.63 14.81 -10.09
C VAL A 618 -8.92 15.96 -9.12
N PRO A 619 -8.92 15.76 -7.78
CA PRO A 619 -9.09 16.84 -6.81
C PRO A 619 -8.11 18.00 -6.96
N TYR A 620 -6.91 17.73 -7.48
CA TYR A 620 -5.82 18.69 -7.64
C TYR A 620 -5.84 19.42 -9.00
N MET A 621 -6.71 19.02 -9.93
CA MET A 621 -6.78 19.65 -11.24
C MET A 621 -7.33 21.08 -11.22
N TYR A 622 -8.01 21.48 -10.15
CA TYR A 622 -8.43 22.87 -9.99
C TYR A 622 -7.27 23.86 -9.90
N ASP A 623 -6.07 23.41 -9.47
CA ASP A 623 -4.89 24.26 -9.37
C ASP A 623 -4.42 24.73 -10.75
N TYR A 624 -4.53 23.86 -11.75
CA TYR A 624 -4.24 24.20 -13.15
C TYR A 624 -5.26 25.20 -13.75
N ALA A 625 -6.47 25.24 -13.18
CA ALA A 625 -7.53 26.16 -13.58
C ALA A 625 -7.59 27.42 -12.70
N GLY A 626 -6.55 27.70 -11.88
CA GLY A 626 -6.49 28.87 -11.01
C GLY A 626 -7.62 28.94 -9.97
N ALA A 627 -8.05 27.79 -9.47
CA ALA A 627 -9.07 27.65 -8.45
C ALA A 627 -8.63 26.82 -7.23
N PRO A 628 -7.41 27.06 -6.65
CA PRO A 628 -6.83 26.19 -5.61
C PRO A 628 -7.69 26.08 -4.35
N TRP A 629 -8.53 27.06 -4.04
CA TRP A 629 -9.48 26.95 -2.92
C TRP A 629 -10.47 25.78 -3.08
N ARG A 630 -10.75 25.33 -4.32
CA ARG A 630 -11.58 24.16 -4.58
C ARG A 630 -10.81 22.87 -4.32
N THR A 631 -9.55 22.79 -4.76
CA THR A 631 -8.63 21.71 -4.37
C THR A 631 -8.64 21.55 -2.85
N GLN A 632 -8.43 22.64 -2.10
CA GLN A 632 -8.41 22.64 -0.64
C GLN A 632 -9.73 22.13 -0.03
N ALA A 633 -10.86 22.53 -0.59
CA ALA A 633 -12.16 22.09 -0.11
C ALA A 633 -12.42 20.59 -0.36
N VAL A 634 -12.12 20.14 -1.57
CA VAL A 634 -12.41 18.77 -2.01
C VAL A 634 -11.46 17.77 -1.33
N THR A 635 -10.15 18.03 -1.32
CA THR A 635 -9.17 17.16 -0.66
C THR A 635 -9.45 16.99 0.82
N ARG A 636 -9.82 18.08 1.54
CA ARG A 636 -10.25 17.97 2.95
C ARG A 636 -11.54 17.18 3.11
N THR A 637 -12.48 17.28 2.19
CA THR A 637 -13.70 16.45 2.22
C THR A 637 -13.33 14.97 2.10
N ILE A 638 -12.46 14.61 1.17
CA ILE A 638 -12.02 13.22 0.97
C ILE A 638 -11.27 12.70 2.21
N VAL A 639 -10.25 13.43 2.66
CA VAL A 639 -9.41 13.06 3.81
C VAL A 639 -10.26 12.91 5.08
N ASP A 640 -11.15 13.86 5.37
CA ASP A 640 -11.93 13.87 6.61
C ASP A 640 -13.09 12.84 6.60
N SER A 641 -13.59 12.42 5.43
CA SER A 641 -14.75 11.53 5.34
C SER A 641 -14.42 10.07 5.05
N LEU A 642 -13.42 9.80 4.21
CA LEU A 642 -13.17 8.47 3.66
C LEU A 642 -12.05 7.70 4.37
N TYR A 643 -11.14 8.37 5.08
CA TYR A 643 -10.04 7.72 5.79
C TYR A 643 -10.25 7.74 7.29
N LYS A 644 -10.12 6.58 7.96
CA LYS A 644 -10.35 6.39 9.40
C LYS A 644 -9.34 5.40 9.98
N ASP A 645 -9.13 5.47 11.29
CA ASP A 645 -8.35 4.53 12.08
C ASP A 645 -9.18 3.31 12.53
N THR A 646 -9.90 2.68 11.61
CA THR A 646 -10.75 1.51 11.86
C THR A 646 -10.49 0.43 10.82
N PRO A 647 -10.89 -0.83 11.08
CA PRO A 647 -10.76 -1.88 10.07
C PRO A 647 -11.40 -1.53 8.71
N GLN A 648 -12.50 -0.77 8.68
CA GLN A 648 -13.14 -0.27 7.45
C GLN A 648 -12.61 1.10 7.02
N GLY A 649 -11.43 1.49 7.47
CA GLY A 649 -10.91 2.85 7.37
C GLY A 649 -10.34 3.27 6.03
N LEU A 650 -10.38 2.42 5.00
CA LEU A 650 -9.93 2.73 3.65
C LEU A 650 -11.12 2.78 2.68
N PRO A 651 -11.09 3.69 1.67
CA PRO A 651 -12.19 3.87 0.73
C PRO A 651 -12.33 2.77 -0.32
N GLY A 652 -11.36 1.93 -0.53
CA GLY A 652 -11.29 0.84 -1.51
C GLY A 652 -10.04 0.00 -1.30
N ASN A 653 -9.63 -0.75 -2.33
CA ASN A 653 -8.38 -1.50 -2.34
C ASN A 653 -7.22 -0.61 -1.88
N GLU A 654 -6.37 -1.13 -1.02
CA GLU A 654 -5.20 -0.39 -0.55
C GLU A 654 -4.14 -0.27 -1.67
N ASP A 655 -4.12 -1.24 -2.59
CA ASP A 655 -3.31 -1.32 -3.81
C ASP A 655 -1.82 -1.12 -3.57
N CYS A 656 -1.31 -2.01 -2.71
CA CYS A 656 0.13 -2.15 -2.45
C CYS A 656 0.81 -0.85 -2.00
N GLY A 657 0.07 0.03 -1.28
CA GLY A 657 0.59 1.29 -0.76
C GLY A 657 0.05 2.55 -1.43
N GLN A 658 -0.54 2.45 -2.62
CA GLN A 658 -0.95 3.63 -3.39
C GLN A 658 -2.08 4.43 -2.72
N MET A 659 -3.14 3.76 -2.23
CA MET A 659 -4.26 4.40 -1.54
C MET A 659 -3.78 5.18 -0.30
N SER A 660 -2.88 4.57 0.44
CA SER A 660 -2.26 5.15 1.63
C SER A 660 -1.27 6.26 1.29
N ALA A 661 -0.47 6.13 0.21
CA ALA A 661 0.43 7.18 -0.25
C ALA A 661 -0.33 8.44 -0.68
N TRP A 662 -1.50 8.28 -1.32
CA TRP A 662 -2.39 9.42 -1.62
C TRP A 662 -2.78 10.16 -0.33
N TYR A 663 -3.20 9.41 0.71
CA TYR A 663 -3.57 10.01 1.99
C TYR A 663 -2.37 10.71 2.66
N VAL A 664 -1.20 10.06 2.69
CA VAL A 664 0.01 10.65 3.28
C VAL A 664 0.34 11.99 2.62
N PHE A 665 0.41 12.06 1.30
CA PHE A 665 0.65 13.32 0.59
C PHE A 665 -0.44 14.35 0.85
N SER A 666 -1.71 13.97 0.75
CA SER A 666 -2.84 14.88 0.94
C SER A 666 -2.90 15.43 2.36
N ALA A 667 -2.56 14.61 3.37
CA ALA A 667 -2.47 15.01 4.77
C ALA A 667 -1.31 16.00 5.02
N LEU A 668 -0.19 15.85 4.29
CA LEU A 668 0.93 16.80 4.28
C LEU A 668 0.56 18.11 3.55
N GLY A 669 -0.46 18.10 2.70
CA GLY A 669 -0.98 19.26 2.00
C GLY A 669 -0.54 19.43 0.56
N PHE A 670 -0.04 18.39 -0.11
CA PHE A 670 0.34 18.42 -1.52
C PHE A 670 0.28 17.03 -2.16
N TYR A 671 0.25 16.93 -3.50
CA TYR A 671 0.13 15.67 -4.24
C TYR A 671 0.73 15.78 -5.65
N PRO A 672 1.44 14.77 -6.17
CA PRO A 672 1.99 14.79 -7.53
C PRO A 672 0.92 14.39 -8.56
N VAL A 673 0.32 15.36 -9.27
CA VAL A 673 -0.63 15.08 -10.37
C VAL A 673 0.07 14.38 -11.53
N ASN A 674 1.27 14.84 -11.85
CA ASN A 674 2.17 14.22 -12.81
C ASN A 674 3.54 14.04 -12.14
N PRO A 675 3.91 12.82 -11.72
CA PRO A 675 5.16 12.57 -11.02
C PRO A 675 6.40 13.05 -11.78
N ASP A 676 6.37 12.93 -13.11
CA ASP A 676 7.52 13.17 -13.98
C ASP A 676 7.80 14.65 -14.27
N ASN A 677 6.89 15.56 -13.89
CA ASN A 677 7.13 16.99 -14.01
C ASN A 677 7.83 17.60 -12.78
N GLY A 678 8.01 16.81 -11.71
CA GLY A 678 8.70 17.22 -10.49
C GLY A 678 7.96 18.24 -9.65
N THR A 679 6.65 18.44 -9.86
CA THR A 679 5.78 19.29 -9.04
C THR A 679 4.86 18.47 -8.16
N PHE A 680 4.44 19.09 -7.06
CA PHE A 680 3.40 18.61 -6.16
C PHE A 680 2.40 19.74 -6.00
N GLU A 681 1.19 19.54 -6.43
CA GLU A 681 0.09 20.49 -6.35
C GLU A 681 -0.38 20.63 -4.90
N ILE A 682 -0.63 21.87 -4.46
CA ILE A 682 -0.92 22.18 -3.06
C ILE A 682 -2.42 22.04 -2.78
N GLY A 683 -2.74 21.09 -1.90
CA GLY A 683 -4.09 20.91 -1.33
C GLY A 683 -4.27 21.68 -0.01
N SER A 684 -4.70 20.98 1.03
CA SER A 684 -4.91 21.54 2.36
C SER A 684 -4.34 20.63 3.43
N PRO A 685 -3.25 21.01 4.10
CA PRO A 685 -2.68 20.21 5.17
C PRO A 685 -3.67 19.99 6.31
N ILE A 686 -3.53 18.86 7.04
CA ILE A 686 -4.38 18.57 8.20
C ILE A 686 -3.65 18.74 9.53
N PHE A 687 -2.31 18.77 9.50
CA PHE A 687 -1.46 18.86 10.69
C PHE A 687 -0.96 20.28 10.90
N PRO A 688 -0.89 20.77 12.15
CA PRO A 688 -0.24 22.03 12.46
C PRO A 688 1.23 22.03 12.05
N ARG A 689 1.87 20.87 12.14
CA ARG A 689 3.28 20.69 11.73
C ARG A 689 3.47 19.27 11.20
N ALA A 690 4.20 19.17 10.08
CA ALA A 690 4.72 17.93 9.54
C ALA A 690 6.18 18.13 9.13
N ALA A 691 7.06 17.17 9.44
CA ALA A 691 8.48 17.21 9.12
C ALA A 691 8.88 15.96 8.33
N ILE A 692 9.44 16.14 7.15
CA ILE A 692 9.97 15.07 6.30
C ILE A 692 11.49 15.04 6.48
N HIS A 693 12.02 13.94 7.02
CA HIS A 693 13.44 13.73 7.20
C HIS A 693 14.07 13.17 5.92
N LEU A 694 14.90 13.98 5.30
CA LEU A 694 15.47 13.74 3.98
C LEU A 694 16.91 13.21 4.08
N LYS A 695 17.40 12.65 2.98
CA LYS A 695 18.81 12.22 2.86
C LYS A 695 19.77 13.36 3.18
N GLY A 696 20.84 13.07 3.91
CA GLY A 696 21.87 14.07 4.28
C GLY A 696 21.50 14.93 5.49
N ASN A 697 20.67 14.41 6.41
CA ASN A 697 20.23 15.09 7.63
C ASN A 697 19.52 16.43 7.38
N LYS A 698 18.85 16.54 6.25
CA LYS A 698 17.99 17.68 5.94
C LYS A 698 16.57 17.38 6.40
N THR A 699 15.82 18.43 6.69
CA THR A 699 14.40 18.33 7.02
C THR A 699 13.62 19.36 6.22
N PHE A 700 12.53 18.92 5.61
CA PHE A 700 11.53 19.82 5.04
C PHE A 700 10.31 19.82 5.95
N THR A 701 9.88 21.02 6.37
CA THR A 701 8.80 21.17 7.33
C THR A 701 7.62 21.89 6.69
N VAL A 702 6.43 21.34 6.81
CA VAL A 702 5.16 22.02 6.52
C VAL A 702 4.58 22.51 7.84
N ILE A 703 4.27 23.80 7.92
CA ILE A 703 3.58 24.42 9.06
C ILE A 703 2.24 24.98 8.57
N ALA A 704 1.19 24.76 9.32
CA ALA A 704 -0.14 25.28 9.01
C ALA A 704 -0.76 25.93 10.26
N ASP A 705 -0.55 27.24 10.41
CA ASP A 705 -1.12 28.01 11.51
C ASP A 705 -2.65 28.03 11.43
N ASN A 706 -3.29 27.81 12.58
CA ASN A 706 -4.74 27.79 12.74
C ASN A 706 -5.48 26.66 11.98
N VAL A 707 -4.78 25.66 11.47
CA VAL A 707 -5.43 24.54 10.77
C VAL A 707 -6.46 23.85 11.67
N SER A 708 -7.66 23.64 11.12
CA SER A 708 -8.76 22.91 11.78
C SER A 708 -9.69 22.33 10.72
N LYS A 709 -10.77 21.69 11.15
CA LYS A 709 -11.82 21.22 10.23
C LYS A 709 -12.47 22.38 9.49
N GLU A 710 -12.64 23.53 10.15
CA GLU A 710 -13.21 24.76 9.60
C GLU A 710 -12.17 25.56 8.81
N ASN A 711 -10.97 25.70 9.38
CA ASN A 711 -9.87 26.48 8.79
C ASN A 711 -9.08 25.61 7.81
N LYS A 712 -9.65 25.32 6.68
CA LYS A 712 -9.08 24.48 5.63
C LYS A 712 -8.58 25.25 4.39
N TYR A 713 -8.78 26.56 4.35
CA TYR A 713 -8.40 27.39 3.22
C TYR A 713 -7.12 28.17 3.52
N ILE A 714 -6.16 28.10 2.60
CA ILE A 714 -4.92 28.87 2.66
C ILE A 714 -5.25 30.36 2.47
N GLN A 715 -4.86 31.19 3.44
CA GLN A 715 -4.99 32.64 3.38
C GLN A 715 -3.70 33.30 2.84
N SER A 716 -2.54 32.76 3.21
CA SER A 716 -1.24 33.14 2.69
C SER A 716 -0.26 31.99 2.87
N ALA A 717 0.81 32.00 2.08
CA ALA A 717 1.90 31.04 2.21
C ALA A 717 3.27 31.71 2.11
N THR A 718 4.27 31.10 2.74
CA THR A 718 5.67 31.44 2.55
C THR A 718 6.51 30.17 2.35
N LEU A 719 7.52 30.24 1.48
CA LEU A 719 8.55 29.25 1.34
C LEU A 719 9.87 29.83 1.82
N ASN A 720 10.43 29.23 2.88
CA ASN A 720 11.66 29.72 3.53
C ASN A 720 11.60 31.23 3.90
N GLY A 721 10.42 31.68 4.38
CA GLY A 721 10.17 33.05 4.78
C GLY A 721 9.87 34.04 3.65
N GLN A 722 9.91 33.61 2.39
CA GLN A 722 9.53 34.43 1.24
C GLN A 722 8.07 34.17 0.85
N THR A 723 7.33 35.21 0.50
CA THR A 723 5.94 35.06 0.00
C THR A 723 5.88 34.05 -1.13
N TYR A 724 4.88 33.16 -1.07
CA TYR A 724 4.72 32.06 -2.01
C TYR A 724 3.26 31.95 -2.47
N ASP A 725 3.00 32.36 -3.70
CA ASP A 725 1.65 32.43 -4.24
C ASP A 725 1.37 31.31 -5.26
N LYS A 726 2.30 30.34 -5.45
CA LYS A 726 2.13 29.22 -6.36
C LYS A 726 1.32 28.11 -5.70
N PRO A 727 0.30 27.54 -6.36
CA PRO A 727 -0.46 26.38 -5.86
C PRO A 727 0.26 25.04 -6.10
N TYR A 728 1.57 25.04 -6.15
CA TYR A 728 2.41 23.85 -6.24
C TYR A 728 3.77 24.11 -5.60
N ILE A 729 4.47 23.03 -5.24
CA ILE A 729 5.85 23.05 -4.77
C ILE A 729 6.68 22.09 -5.61
N THR A 730 7.97 22.35 -5.78
CA THR A 730 8.84 21.47 -6.58
C THR A 730 9.57 20.44 -5.71
N TYR A 731 9.93 19.30 -6.31
CA TYR A 731 10.80 18.29 -5.69
C TYR A 731 12.10 18.92 -5.17
N GLN A 732 12.68 19.86 -5.94
CA GLN A 732 13.89 20.57 -5.51
C GLN A 732 13.70 21.42 -4.26
N ASP A 733 12.56 22.10 -4.13
CA ASP A 733 12.28 22.89 -2.93
C ASP A 733 12.23 21.99 -1.69
N ILE A 734 11.62 20.79 -1.83
CA ILE A 734 11.53 19.80 -0.76
C ILE A 734 12.92 19.26 -0.38
N ILE A 735 13.70 18.74 -1.35
CA ILE A 735 14.96 18.05 -1.05
C ILE A 735 16.11 18.97 -0.62
N LYS A 736 15.99 20.28 -0.84
CA LYS A 736 16.91 21.27 -0.25
C LYS A 736 16.75 21.35 1.26
N GLY A 737 15.60 20.93 1.79
CA GLY A 737 15.17 21.20 3.16
C GLY A 737 14.62 22.62 3.30
N GLY A 738 14.10 22.94 4.48
CA GLY A 738 13.51 24.25 4.75
C GLY A 738 12.06 24.17 5.20
N GLN A 739 11.26 25.19 4.90
CA GLN A 739 9.94 25.34 5.47
C GLN A 739 8.92 25.87 4.46
N LEU A 740 7.80 25.20 4.31
CA LEU A 740 6.58 25.70 3.68
C LEU A 740 5.60 26.05 4.81
N HIS A 741 5.21 27.32 4.90
CA HIS A 741 4.38 27.82 5.99
C HIS A 741 3.09 28.41 5.44
N PHE A 742 1.97 27.92 5.92
CA PHE A 742 0.62 28.35 5.59
C PHE A 742 -0.05 29.05 6.77
N VAL A 743 -0.81 30.10 6.49
CA VAL A 743 -1.82 30.64 7.40
C VAL A 743 -3.19 30.19 6.91
N MET A 744 -3.90 29.41 7.74
CA MET A 744 -5.18 28.82 7.38
C MET A 744 -6.36 29.64 7.91
N GLY A 745 -7.49 29.57 7.21
CA GLY A 745 -8.73 30.27 7.60
C GLY A 745 -10.00 29.56 7.09
N PRO A 746 -11.18 30.01 7.59
CA PRO A 746 -12.45 29.33 7.32
C PRO A 746 -13.10 29.73 5.99
N LYS A 747 -12.60 30.74 5.30
CA LYS A 747 -13.19 31.25 4.05
C LYS A 747 -12.24 31.03 2.87
N PRO A 748 -12.76 30.65 1.68
CA PRO A 748 -11.94 30.54 0.48
C PRO A 748 -11.22 31.85 0.15
N ASN A 749 -9.90 31.81 0.02
CA ASN A 749 -9.11 32.89 -0.58
C ASN A 749 -8.99 32.64 -2.08
N LYS A 750 -9.74 33.43 -2.87
CA LYS A 750 -9.78 33.28 -4.33
C LYS A 750 -8.65 33.98 -5.06
N ASN A 751 -7.79 34.69 -4.33
CA ASN A 751 -6.67 35.43 -4.92
C ASN A 751 -5.36 34.65 -4.85
N TRP A 752 -5.15 33.84 -3.80
CA TRP A 752 -3.94 33.04 -3.66
C TRP A 752 -3.88 31.94 -4.73
N GLY A 753 -2.78 31.85 -5.47
CA GLY A 753 -2.52 30.82 -6.48
C GLY A 753 -3.44 30.84 -7.70
N SER A 754 -4.16 31.96 -7.94
CA SER A 754 -5.14 32.03 -9.03
C SER A 754 -4.61 32.70 -10.31
N ALA A 755 -3.48 33.37 -10.22
CA ALA A 755 -2.86 34.01 -11.39
C ALA A 755 -2.36 32.96 -12.40
N LYS A 756 -2.36 33.34 -13.68
CA LYS A 756 -1.98 32.40 -14.74
C LYS A 756 -0.50 31.99 -14.66
N GLU A 757 0.35 32.91 -14.26
CA GLU A 757 1.78 32.73 -14.04
C GLU A 757 2.13 31.83 -12.85
N ASP A 758 1.20 31.63 -11.93
CA ASP A 758 1.36 30.80 -10.74
C ASP A 758 0.94 29.32 -10.99
N GLN A 759 0.31 29.03 -12.13
CA GLN A 759 -0.21 27.69 -12.41
C GLN A 759 0.91 26.64 -12.51
N PRO A 760 0.64 25.36 -12.15
CA PRO A 760 1.62 24.29 -12.25
C PRO A 760 2.16 24.13 -13.69
N PRO A 761 3.46 23.92 -13.86
CA PRO A 761 4.06 23.68 -15.18
C PRO A 761 3.71 22.28 -15.70
N ILE A 762 3.71 22.11 -17.02
CA ILE A 762 3.48 20.81 -17.69
C ILE A 762 4.78 20.20 -18.25
N ALA A 763 5.90 20.93 -18.22
CA ALA A 763 7.18 20.41 -18.69
C ALA A 763 7.82 19.51 -17.63
N ALA A 764 8.52 18.47 -18.07
CA ALA A 764 9.31 17.66 -17.16
C ALA A 764 10.41 18.49 -16.50
N PHE A 765 10.62 18.21 -15.24
CA PHE A 765 11.64 18.81 -14.42
C PHE A 765 13.03 18.23 -14.77
N ASN A 766 14.05 19.05 -14.78
CA ASN A 766 15.44 18.62 -14.96
C ASN A 766 16.30 19.12 -13.79
N MET A 767 16.86 18.21 -12.99
CA MET A 767 17.76 18.54 -11.88
C MET A 767 19.06 19.28 -12.28
N SER A 768 19.36 19.34 -13.58
CA SER A 768 20.57 20.04 -14.09
C SER A 768 20.36 21.55 -14.33
N GLU A 769 19.16 22.06 -14.16
CA GLU A 769 18.80 23.48 -14.15
C GLU A 769 18.50 23.95 -12.72
#